data_ac68f253cab559353c1b20899b98fbc9
#
_entry.id   ac68f253cab559353c1b20899b98fbc9
#
_cell.length_a   1.000
_cell.length_b   1.000
_cell.length_c   1.000
_cell.angle_alpha   90.00
_cell.angle_beta   90.00
_cell.angle_gamma   90.00
#
_symmetry.space_group_name_H-M   'P 1'
#
loop_
_entity.id
_entity.type
_entity.pdbx_description
1 polymer ?
#
loop_
_entity_poly.entity_id
_entity_poly.type
_entity_poly.pdbx_seq_one_letter_code
_entity_poly.pdbx_strand_id
1 'polypeptide(L)'
;NGFALPGATIQASPSGKAVVTDFDGFYTIVGIEGDQTIKVSYIGFETVEESVTVDSGATSTLDFTLETAVSELAEVVVSGFQSGIIKGLNKQKSDINVTNVVSADQIGKFPDDNVGDVIKRIAGVSMQGDQGEARNIVMRGLGPGQNSVTLNGDRVPSAEGDNRNVQLDLIPSAMIQSIEVNKTLTPDMEADAIGGSVNLITRSNPSGLRASATLAGGGQPVRDGGKNANFSVLLSNKINDKLGYSFAATMQTKDYGSDNIEFEWNDPADWAEDGAIGEMDIRRYDVKRTRRSISLNLDYDLDDNNKFFLKTIYSHRDDWENRYRMRVGSIDMEDMTARIRRQTKGGISDDNNRGTRLEDQRTQKYSIGGDHLLGELKLDWKVSYSKASEDRPDERYVRYEQRDVPFSSLNISNPERPYFAWTGNAWNNPSDFRYRKTEQAFKTTNESNTSISINLEKPYGENDVWKVGFKFKDKTKLRNDIWYEYDNDLSNMDGVDYFDASIPDYLAGDLYQSGYFLTASTLGNLSLTGVDDPNFDSFVMDEFAGGNYDAEEQITAFYAMVVDKLGDDVTLIAGGRFEGTSINYTGQVFDEEEDEVPADIGSVTGNNSYYNFLPNLTLQWDVNDELNLNIAFTQSIARPSYYDLVPYEYSNSDDQELALGNPDLKSSLSTNFDFMGEWYFGGLSLLSFGYFSKDIKDWIYQYTTNNYTYAGVDGYELSQLRNGEKATVTGFEVGFQTKFLKNFTFMGNYTSTDSSTNNVEGRDDVPLTGQVDDMYNLSLAFENKKFFVRASMNYASEALDELSGDAFEDRYYDEQTFLDINANYKLDDNLSIFAEGKNLTNQPLRYYQGISARTMQIEYYNLSWTVGLKYDF
;
A
#
# COMPACT_ATOMS: atom_id res chain seq x y z
N ASN A 1 -32.88 -12.84 -7.84
CA ASN A 1 -31.80 -12.15 -8.56
C ASN A 1 -30.53 -13.00 -8.71
N GLY A 2 -30.42 -14.20 -8.07
CA GLY A 2 -29.33 -15.16 -8.26
C GLY A 2 -27.93 -14.71 -7.80
N PHE A 3 -27.84 -13.83 -6.83
CA PHE A 3 -26.54 -13.41 -6.25
C PHE A 3 -26.19 -14.26 -5.04
N ALA A 4 -24.90 -14.62 -4.93
CA ALA A 4 -24.36 -15.26 -3.74
C ALA A 4 -24.58 -14.41 -2.49
N LEU A 5 -24.85 -15.06 -1.36
CA LEU A 5 -25.05 -14.43 -0.04
C LEU A 5 -23.90 -14.87 0.91
N PRO A 6 -22.72 -14.18 0.87
CA PRO A 6 -21.60 -14.51 1.73
C PRO A 6 -21.89 -14.16 3.20
N GLY A 7 -21.42 -15.02 4.13
CA GLY A 7 -21.69 -14.85 5.56
C GLY A 7 -23.10 -15.19 6.01
N ALA A 8 -23.88 -15.92 5.20
CA ALA A 8 -25.16 -16.46 5.63
C ALA A 8 -24.92 -17.54 6.70
N THR A 9 -25.62 -17.47 7.80
CA THR A 9 -25.55 -18.48 8.86
C THR A 9 -26.46 -19.65 8.50
N ILE A 10 -25.87 -20.85 8.44
CA ILE A 10 -26.54 -22.12 8.13
C ILE A 10 -26.53 -22.97 9.40
N GLN A 11 -27.67 -23.34 9.92
CA GLN A 11 -27.79 -24.13 11.15
C GLN A 11 -28.60 -25.42 10.89
N ALA A 12 -28.07 -26.56 11.30
CA ALA A 12 -28.74 -27.86 11.22
C ALA A 12 -29.32 -28.28 12.56
N SER A 13 -30.59 -28.71 12.58
CA SER A 13 -31.29 -29.23 13.76
C SER A 13 -31.85 -30.63 13.44
N PRO A 14 -31.71 -31.65 14.31
CA PRO A 14 -31.36 -31.55 15.73
C PRO A 14 -29.84 -31.59 16.04
N SER A 15 -28.95 -31.68 15.03
CA SER A 15 -27.51 -31.81 15.28
C SER A 15 -26.89 -30.60 15.97
N GLY A 16 -27.52 -29.41 15.94
CA GLY A 16 -27.00 -28.18 16.52
C GLY A 16 -25.86 -27.52 15.70
N LYS A 17 -25.35 -28.21 14.65
CA LYS A 17 -24.19 -27.70 13.87
C LYS A 17 -24.54 -26.45 13.08
N ALA A 18 -23.60 -25.49 13.09
CA ALA A 18 -23.72 -24.25 12.36
C ALA A 18 -22.44 -23.97 11.57
N VAL A 19 -22.62 -23.45 10.35
CA VAL A 19 -21.55 -22.95 9.48
C VAL A 19 -21.99 -21.66 8.81
N VAL A 20 -21.06 -20.96 8.17
CA VAL A 20 -21.36 -19.78 7.39
C VAL A 20 -20.97 -19.98 5.93
N THR A 21 -21.68 -19.30 5.03
CA THR A 21 -21.33 -19.32 3.62
C THR A 21 -20.06 -18.53 3.34
N ASP A 22 -19.26 -19.04 2.39
CA ASP A 22 -18.11 -18.32 1.84
C ASP A 22 -18.54 -17.14 0.94
N PHE A 23 -17.57 -16.46 0.29
CA PHE A 23 -17.86 -15.33 -0.60
C PHE A 23 -18.69 -15.67 -1.83
N ASP A 24 -18.66 -16.92 -2.23
CA ASP A 24 -19.40 -17.45 -3.37
C ASP A 24 -20.76 -18.03 -2.96
N GLY A 25 -21.09 -17.98 -1.67
CA GLY A 25 -22.35 -18.46 -1.08
C GLY A 25 -22.37 -19.96 -0.83
N PHE A 26 -21.24 -20.64 -0.88
CA PHE A 26 -21.16 -22.08 -0.59
C PHE A 26 -20.98 -22.34 0.90
N TYR A 27 -21.53 -23.47 1.35
CA TYR A 27 -21.37 -23.96 2.70
C TYR A 27 -21.18 -25.48 2.71
N THR A 28 -20.54 -25.99 3.76
CA THR A 28 -20.43 -27.44 3.99
C THR A 28 -20.58 -27.73 5.46
N ILE A 29 -21.58 -28.53 5.82
CA ILE A 29 -21.78 -29.03 7.18
C ILE A 29 -21.33 -30.49 7.19
N VAL A 30 -20.32 -30.80 8.00
CA VAL A 30 -19.77 -32.18 8.10
C VAL A 30 -20.27 -32.89 9.36
N GLY A 31 -20.38 -34.22 9.31
CA GLY A 31 -20.72 -35.05 10.48
C GLY A 31 -22.18 -34.89 10.93
N ILE A 32 -23.12 -34.66 10.00
CA ILE A 32 -24.56 -34.73 10.26
C ILE A 32 -25.16 -35.95 9.54
N GLU A 33 -26.08 -36.65 10.18
CA GLU A 33 -26.76 -37.84 9.61
C GLU A 33 -28.25 -37.83 10.00
N GLY A 34 -29.06 -38.57 9.25
CA GLY A 34 -30.49 -38.69 9.44
C GLY A 34 -31.26 -37.48 8.98
N ASP A 35 -32.48 -37.32 9.56
CA ASP A 35 -33.34 -36.19 9.21
C ASP A 35 -32.88 -34.92 9.89
N GLN A 36 -32.58 -33.91 9.12
CA GLN A 36 -32.11 -32.58 9.54
C GLN A 36 -33.07 -31.51 9.01
N THR A 37 -33.30 -30.47 9.81
CA THR A 37 -33.86 -29.20 9.31
C THR A 37 -32.73 -28.18 9.22
N ILE A 38 -32.49 -27.68 8.03
CA ILE A 38 -31.47 -26.67 7.77
C ILE A 38 -32.12 -25.30 7.76
N LYS A 39 -31.70 -24.45 8.69
CA LYS A 39 -32.13 -23.07 8.83
C LYS A 39 -31.10 -22.13 8.28
N VAL A 40 -31.49 -21.22 7.41
CA VAL A 40 -30.61 -20.22 6.80
C VAL A 40 -31.07 -18.83 7.20
N SER A 41 -30.18 -18.04 7.79
CA SER A 41 -30.42 -16.64 8.19
C SER A 41 -29.39 -15.71 7.57
N TYR A 42 -29.84 -14.50 7.18
CA TYR A 42 -29.04 -13.47 6.56
C TYR A 42 -29.60 -12.08 6.88
N ILE A 43 -28.76 -11.10 7.28
CA ILE A 43 -29.23 -9.74 7.63
C ILE A 43 -30.02 -9.13 6.47
N GLY A 44 -31.22 -8.67 6.75
CA GLY A 44 -32.11 -8.02 5.76
C GLY A 44 -32.97 -8.98 4.92
N PHE A 45 -32.89 -10.30 5.16
CA PHE A 45 -33.66 -11.33 4.46
C PHE A 45 -34.55 -12.14 5.43
N GLU A 46 -35.58 -12.76 4.87
CA GLU A 46 -36.42 -13.71 5.64
C GLU A 46 -35.63 -15.00 5.88
N THR A 47 -35.74 -15.53 7.08
CA THR A 47 -35.14 -16.82 7.43
C THR A 47 -35.89 -17.95 6.72
N VAL A 48 -35.17 -18.88 6.10
CA VAL A 48 -35.71 -20.05 5.41
C VAL A 48 -35.29 -21.32 6.13
N GLU A 49 -36.22 -22.29 6.21
CA GLU A 49 -35.99 -23.61 6.81
C GLU A 49 -36.41 -24.69 5.82
N GLU A 50 -35.51 -25.66 5.55
CA GLU A 50 -35.80 -26.83 4.72
C GLU A 50 -35.31 -28.12 5.39
N SER A 51 -36.05 -29.22 5.18
CA SER A 51 -35.69 -30.53 5.72
C SER A 51 -34.96 -31.36 4.69
N VAL A 52 -33.90 -32.03 5.14
CA VAL A 52 -33.08 -32.95 4.32
C VAL A 52 -32.74 -34.17 5.12
N THR A 53 -32.76 -35.35 4.46
CA THR A 53 -32.25 -36.59 5.04
C THR A 53 -30.84 -36.85 4.52
N VAL A 54 -29.87 -36.98 5.43
CA VAL A 54 -28.48 -37.31 5.07
C VAL A 54 -28.16 -38.72 5.47
N ASP A 55 -27.90 -39.57 4.46
CA ASP A 55 -27.51 -40.96 4.69
C ASP A 55 -26.09 -41.05 5.25
N SER A 56 -25.82 -42.05 6.11
CA SER A 56 -24.52 -42.24 6.71
C SER A 56 -23.39 -42.37 5.68
N GLY A 57 -22.40 -41.53 5.73
CA GLY A 57 -21.27 -41.49 4.80
C GLY A 57 -21.59 -40.93 3.41
N ALA A 58 -22.83 -40.42 3.17
CA ALA A 58 -23.22 -39.76 1.94
C ALA A 58 -23.11 -38.20 2.07
N THR A 59 -23.02 -37.54 0.90
CA THR A 59 -23.14 -36.09 0.79
C THR A 59 -24.48 -35.76 0.16
N SER A 60 -25.23 -34.82 0.80
CA SER A 60 -26.50 -34.29 0.25
C SER A 60 -26.31 -32.83 -0.10
N THR A 61 -26.75 -32.42 -1.29
CA THR A 61 -26.68 -31.01 -1.73
C THR A 61 -28.03 -30.34 -1.52
N LEU A 62 -28.03 -29.13 -0.92
CA LEU A 62 -29.22 -28.33 -0.68
C LEU A 62 -28.93 -26.84 -0.96
N ASP A 63 -29.68 -26.26 -1.89
CA ASP A 63 -29.55 -24.86 -2.29
C ASP A 63 -30.73 -24.03 -1.74
N PHE A 64 -30.44 -22.82 -1.25
CA PHE A 64 -31.44 -21.92 -0.69
C PHE A 64 -31.59 -20.64 -1.51
N THR A 65 -32.80 -20.15 -1.62
CA THR A 65 -33.12 -18.83 -2.12
C THR A 65 -33.84 -18.04 -1.04
N LEU A 66 -33.24 -16.92 -0.57
CA LEU A 66 -33.82 -16.07 0.43
C LEU A 66 -34.54 -14.88 -0.20
N GLU A 67 -35.71 -14.54 0.36
CA GLU A 67 -36.45 -13.32 0.01
C GLU A 67 -36.12 -12.19 1.01
N THR A 68 -36.16 -10.94 0.55
CA THR A 68 -35.94 -9.78 1.44
C THR A 68 -37.04 -9.66 2.47
N ALA A 69 -36.68 -9.44 3.74
CA ALA A 69 -37.64 -9.28 4.84
C ALA A 69 -38.60 -8.09 4.59
N VAL A 70 -39.90 -8.34 4.76
CA VAL A 70 -40.97 -7.36 4.52
C VAL A 70 -41.11 -6.41 5.71
N SER A 71 -40.09 -5.65 6.06
CA SER A 71 -40.22 -4.50 6.94
C SER A 71 -39.66 -3.28 6.21
N GLU A 72 -40.42 -2.16 6.14
CA GLU A 72 -40.09 -0.82 5.56
C GLU A 72 -39.03 -0.69 4.44
N LEU A 73 -38.21 -1.74 4.22
CA LEU A 73 -37.24 -1.90 3.16
C LEU A 73 -37.83 -2.45 1.85
N ALA A 74 -39.04 -3.01 1.86
CA ALA A 74 -39.65 -3.76 0.76
C ALA A 74 -40.05 -2.92 -0.46
N GLU A 75 -39.95 -1.60 -0.41
CA GLU A 75 -40.12 -0.71 -1.58
C GLU A 75 -38.78 -0.22 -2.18
N VAL A 76 -37.67 -0.62 -1.57
CA VAL A 76 -36.35 -0.34 -2.09
C VAL A 76 -35.83 -1.64 -2.73
N VAL A 77 -35.82 -1.71 -4.04
CA VAL A 77 -34.97 -2.66 -4.77
C VAL A 77 -33.58 -2.48 -4.19
N VAL A 78 -33.06 -3.47 -3.47
CA VAL A 78 -31.71 -3.47 -2.90
C VAL A 78 -30.77 -3.35 -4.08
N SER A 79 -30.35 -2.15 -4.41
CA SER A 79 -29.51 -1.86 -5.56
C SER A 79 -28.05 -1.77 -5.12
N GLY A 80 -27.21 -2.44 -5.84
CA GLY A 80 -25.78 -2.44 -5.84
C GLY A 80 -25.02 -1.99 -4.58
N PHE A 81 -25.02 -0.73 -4.16
CA PHE A 81 -24.25 -0.24 -3.00
C PHE A 81 -24.77 -0.78 -1.65
N GLN A 82 -26.06 -0.73 -1.44
CA GLN A 82 -26.67 -1.28 -0.22
C GLN A 82 -26.52 -2.81 -0.16
N SER A 83 -26.64 -3.51 -1.30
CA SER A 83 -26.36 -4.95 -1.36
C SER A 83 -24.92 -5.25 -0.96
N GLY A 84 -23.96 -4.44 -1.41
CA GLY A 84 -22.56 -4.57 -1.04
C GLY A 84 -22.32 -4.38 0.46
N ILE A 85 -22.95 -3.38 1.07
CA ILE A 85 -22.90 -3.15 2.52
C ILE A 85 -23.44 -4.36 3.28
N ILE A 86 -24.60 -4.90 2.89
CA ILE A 86 -25.20 -6.07 3.52
C ILE A 86 -24.26 -7.27 3.48
N LYS A 87 -23.62 -7.53 2.32
CA LYS A 87 -22.65 -8.63 2.17
C LYS A 87 -21.44 -8.44 3.08
N GLY A 88 -20.89 -7.23 3.14
CA GLY A 88 -19.77 -6.89 4.02
C GLY A 88 -20.13 -7.09 5.50
N LEU A 89 -21.29 -6.56 5.96
CA LEU A 89 -21.73 -6.68 7.34
C LEU A 89 -22.03 -8.13 7.76
N ASN A 90 -22.65 -8.94 6.87
CA ASN A 90 -22.90 -10.36 7.20
C ASN A 90 -21.58 -11.13 7.35
N LYS A 91 -20.63 -10.93 6.43
CA LYS A 91 -19.33 -11.57 6.52
C LYS A 91 -18.57 -11.12 7.77
N GLN A 92 -18.57 -9.81 8.08
CA GLN A 92 -17.97 -9.27 9.29
C GLN A 92 -18.61 -9.85 10.57
N LYS A 93 -19.92 -9.88 10.66
CA LYS A 93 -20.66 -10.45 11.80
C LYS A 93 -20.37 -11.93 12.01
N SER A 94 -20.18 -12.69 10.92
CA SER A 94 -19.93 -14.14 10.98
C SER A 94 -18.47 -14.50 11.18
N ASP A 95 -17.56 -13.54 11.10
CA ASP A 95 -16.13 -13.77 11.32
C ASP A 95 -15.84 -13.78 12.82
N ILE A 96 -15.13 -14.81 13.29
CA ILE A 96 -14.73 -14.94 14.70
C ILE A 96 -13.59 -13.98 15.04
N ASN A 97 -12.84 -13.55 14.00
CA ASN A 97 -11.74 -12.59 14.12
C ASN A 97 -12.27 -11.14 14.08
N VAL A 98 -11.47 -10.18 14.56
CA VAL A 98 -11.76 -8.75 14.40
C VAL A 98 -11.43 -8.34 12.97
N THR A 99 -12.43 -8.40 12.08
CA THR A 99 -12.29 -8.20 10.64
C THR A 99 -13.28 -7.16 10.12
N ASN A 100 -12.83 -6.21 9.29
CA ASN A 100 -13.72 -5.36 8.49
C ASN A 100 -13.74 -5.86 7.04
N VAL A 101 -14.91 -5.90 6.42
CA VAL A 101 -15.08 -6.45 5.07
C VAL A 101 -15.72 -5.44 4.12
N VAL A 102 -15.06 -5.21 2.98
CA VAL A 102 -15.61 -4.41 1.87
C VAL A 102 -15.85 -5.32 0.68
N SER A 103 -17.08 -5.37 0.20
CA SER A 103 -17.45 -6.22 -0.94
C SER A 103 -17.26 -5.51 -2.28
N ALA A 104 -17.16 -6.30 -3.37
CA ALA A 104 -17.06 -5.80 -4.74
C ALA A 104 -18.19 -4.85 -5.15
N ASP A 105 -19.39 -5.05 -4.63
CA ASP A 105 -20.52 -4.19 -4.98
C ASP A 105 -20.42 -2.81 -4.32
N GLN A 106 -19.64 -2.69 -3.23
CA GLN A 106 -19.23 -1.41 -2.65
C GLN A 106 -18.09 -0.79 -3.46
N ILE A 107 -17.10 -1.60 -3.86
CA ILE A 107 -15.95 -1.21 -4.69
C ILE A 107 -16.40 -0.81 -6.10
N GLY A 108 -17.19 -1.64 -6.75
CA GLY A 108 -17.49 -1.57 -8.19
C GLY A 108 -18.53 -0.54 -8.63
N LYS A 109 -19.13 0.22 -7.69
CA LYS A 109 -19.97 1.38 -8.06
C LYS A 109 -19.15 2.62 -8.36
N PHE A 110 -17.90 2.63 -7.95
CA PHE A 110 -16.99 3.71 -8.19
C PHE A 110 -15.80 3.19 -8.98
N PRO A 111 -15.30 3.96 -9.92
CA PRO A 111 -14.04 3.66 -10.55
C PRO A 111 -12.87 4.07 -9.65
N ASP A 112 -12.88 3.61 -8.38
CA ASP A 112 -11.65 3.64 -7.59
C ASP A 112 -10.63 2.84 -8.39
N ASP A 113 -9.65 3.54 -8.91
CA ASP A 113 -8.73 3.02 -9.91
C ASP A 113 -7.89 1.86 -9.36
N ASN A 114 -7.53 1.96 -8.08
CA ASN A 114 -6.73 0.98 -7.37
C ASN A 114 -7.36 0.60 -6.01
N VAL A 115 -6.82 -0.45 -5.42
CA VAL A 115 -7.30 -0.99 -4.14
C VAL A 115 -7.01 -0.04 -2.98
N GLY A 116 -5.92 0.73 -3.01
CA GLY A 116 -5.56 1.68 -1.96
C GLY A 116 -6.65 2.75 -1.73
N ASP A 117 -7.22 3.29 -2.82
CA ASP A 117 -8.31 4.27 -2.75
C ASP A 117 -9.58 3.71 -2.09
N VAL A 118 -9.80 2.39 -2.19
CA VAL A 118 -10.91 1.71 -1.53
C VAL A 118 -10.66 1.54 -0.03
N ILE A 119 -9.45 1.07 0.31
CA ILE A 119 -9.09 0.66 1.68
C ILE A 119 -9.03 1.85 2.63
N LYS A 120 -8.63 3.03 2.18
CA LYS A 120 -8.54 4.24 3.02
C LYS A 120 -9.85 4.65 3.71
N ARG A 121 -10.99 4.04 3.33
CA ARG A 121 -12.30 4.31 3.92
C ARG A 121 -12.69 3.36 5.05
N ILE A 122 -11.85 2.37 5.34
CA ILE A 122 -12.09 1.38 6.39
C ILE A 122 -11.64 1.94 7.75
N ALA A 123 -12.38 1.61 8.81
CA ALA A 123 -12.04 2.04 10.17
C ALA A 123 -10.62 1.56 10.57
N GLY A 124 -9.82 2.47 11.14
CA GLY A 124 -8.46 2.20 11.54
C GLY A 124 -7.45 2.11 10.39
N VAL A 125 -7.83 2.55 9.18
CA VAL A 125 -6.95 2.52 8.01
C VAL A 125 -6.78 3.91 7.42
N SER A 126 -5.54 4.30 7.18
CA SER A 126 -5.16 5.44 6.34
C SER A 126 -4.12 4.98 5.30
N MET A 127 -3.71 5.88 4.42
CA MET A 127 -2.78 5.58 3.34
C MET A 127 -1.70 6.65 3.25
N GLN A 128 -0.47 6.23 3.09
CA GLN A 128 0.57 7.10 2.57
C GLN A 128 0.42 7.19 1.06
N GLY A 129 0.40 8.42 0.55
CA GLY A 129 0.32 8.71 -0.87
C GLY A 129 1.69 8.79 -1.52
N ASP A 130 1.74 8.42 -2.80
CA ASP A 130 2.87 8.70 -3.68
C ASP A 130 2.33 9.21 -5.01
N GLN A 131 2.88 10.33 -5.48
CA GLN A 131 2.46 10.99 -6.73
C GLN A 131 0.93 11.14 -6.86
N GLY A 132 0.25 11.49 -5.75
CA GLY A 132 -1.20 11.72 -5.69
C GLY A 132 -2.07 10.47 -5.70
N GLU A 133 -1.51 9.29 -5.52
CA GLU A 133 -2.23 8.01 -5.41
C GLU A 133 -1.98 7.33 -4.07
N ALA A 134 -2.98 6.61 -3.56
CA ALA A 134 -2.86 5.83 -2.33
C ALA A 134 -1.99 4.58 -2.59
N ARG A 135 -0.81 4.52 -2.01
CA ARG A 135 0.21 3.50 -2.30
C ARG A 135 0.44 2.53 -1.15
N ASN A 136 0.79 3.02 0.03
CA ASN A 136 1.15 2.21 1.18
C ASN A 136 0.12 2.30 2.29
N ILE A 137 -0.17 1.18 2.95
CA ILE A 137 -1.18 1.11 3.99
C ILE A 137 -0.62 1.45 5.37
N VAL A 138 -1.36 2.26 6.12
CA VAL A 138 -1.18 2.53 7.54
C VAL A 138 -2.37 1.97 8.30
N MET A 139 -2.15 1.10 9.28
CA MET A 139 -3.22 0.50 10.07
C MET A 139 -3.05 0.79 11.55
N ARG A 140 -4.12 1.30 12.19
CA ARG A 140 -4.11 1.69 13.61
C ARG A 140 -2.92 2.58 13.97
N GLY A 141 -2.62 3.53 13.09
CA GLY A 141 -1.50 4.43 13.21
C GLY A 141 -0.13 3.82 12.89
N LEU A 142 0.00 2.53 12.68
CA LEU A 142 1.28 1.87 12.44
C LEU A 142 1.67 1.90 10.96
N GLY A 143 2.91 2.27 10.69
CA GLY A 143 3.47 2.49 9.36
C GLY A 143 3.49 1.24 8.47
N PRO A 144 3.74 1.41 7.16
CA PRO A 144 3.59 0.34 6.15
C PRO A 144 4.41 -0.91 6.41
N GLY A 145 5.62 -0.78 6.93
CA GLY A 145 6.52 -1.92 7.25
C GLY A 145 5.98 -2.85 8.34
N GLN A 146 4.97 -2.41 9.10
CA GLN A 146 4.35 -3.17 10.18
C GLN A 146 3.01 -3.80 9.77
N ASN A 147 2.61 -3.68 8.51
CA ASN A 147 1.36 -4.19 7.97
C ASN A 147 1.61 -5.25 6.89
N SER A 148 0.64 -6.13 6.68
CA SER A 148 0.70 -7.14 5.64
C SER A 148 -0.39 -6.97 4.59
N VAL A 149 -0.03 -7.13 3.32
CA VAL A 149 -1.00 -7.24 2.24
C VAL A 149 -0.87 -8.61 1.58
N THR A 150 -1.96 -9.33 1.54
CA THR A 150 -2.06 -10.66 0.92
C THR A 150 -3.05 -10.66 -0.24
N LEU A 151 -2.81 -11.49 -1.22
CA LEU A 151 -3.73 -11.78 -2.31
C LEU A 151 -4.12 -13.26 -2.25
N ASN A 152 -5.39 -13.54 -1.95
CA ASN A 152 -5.89 -14.88 -1.69
C ASN A 152 -5.07 -15.61 -0.60
N GLY A 153 -4.72 -14.92 0.49
CA GLY A 153 -4.01 -15.46 1.66
C GLY A 153 -2.50 -15.65 1.53
N ASP A 154 -1.86 -15.17 0.45
CA ASP A 154 -0.39 -15.16 0.33
C ASP A 154 0.11 -13.74 0.12
N ARG A 155 1.19 -13.37 0.83
CA ARG A 155 1.81 -12.05 0.73
C ARG A 155 2.25 -11.76 -0.71
N VAL A 156 1.95 -10.56 -1.18
CA VAL A 156 2.40 -10.06 -2.47
C VAL A 156 3.85 -9.59 -2.36
N PRO A 157 4.74 -9.89 -3.32
CA PRO A 157 6.10 -9.34 -3.33
C PRO A 157 6.10 -7.85 -3.64
N SER A 158 7.19 -7.16 -3.23
CA SER A 158 7.42 -5.74 -3.49
C SER A 158 8.29 -5.54 -4.74
N ALA A 159 7.90 -4.60 -5.60
CA ALA A 159 8.74 -4.17 -6.72
C ALA A 159 9.83 -3.16 -6.29
N GLU A 160 9.72 -2.55 -5.10
CA GLU A 160 10.71 -1.61 -4.57
C GLU A 160 11.96 -2.32 -4.02
N GLY A 161 13.12 -1.66 -4.15
CA GLY A 161 14.40 -2.21 -3.74
C GLY A 161 14.63 -2.17 -2.23
N ASP A 162 14.14 -1.16 -1.57
CA ASP A 162 14.53 -0.75 -0.22
C ASP A 162 13.60 -1.30 0.86
N ASN A 163 12.41 -1.75 0.52
CA ASN A 163 11.41 -2.15 1.52
C ASN A 163 10.62 -3.40 1.10
N ARG A 164 9.74 -3.86 2.01
CA ARG A 164 8.82 -5.00 1.79
C ARG A 164 7.38 -4.55 1.53
N ASN A 165 7.14 -3.26 1.34
CA ASN A 165 5.80 -2.69 1.23
C ASN A 165 5.15 -3.12 -0.09
N VAL A 166 3.89 -3.51 -0.02
CA VAL A 166 3.11 -3.85 -1.20
C VAL A 166 2.45 -2.60 -1.77
N GLN A 167 2.77 -2.29 -3.00
CA GLN A 167 2.23 -1.15 -3.72
C GLN A 167 0.79 -1.42 -4.15
N LEU A 168 -0.18 -0.90 -3.40
CA LEU A 168 -1.60 -1.11 -3.65
C LEU A 168 -2.09 -0.43 -4.92
N ASP A 169 -1.40 0.60 -5.38
CA ASP A 169 -1.66 1.29 -6.64
C ASP A 169 -1.39 0.41 -7.88
N LEU A 170 -0.64 -0.69 -7.76
CA LEU A 170 -0.44 -1.69 -8.82
C LEU A 170 -1.62 -2.67 -8.97
N ILE A 171 -2.55 -2.74 -7.99
CA ILE A 171 -3.63 -3.73 -7.98
C ILE A 171 -4.95 -3.06 -8.35
N PRO A 172 -5.53 -3.35 -9.54
CA PRO A 172 -6.80 -2.77 -9.96
C PRO A 172 -7.97 -3.26 -9.10
N SER A 173 -8.77 -2.34 -8.62
CA SER A 173 -9.97 -2.63 -7.83
C SER A 173 -10.99 -3.52 -8.56
N ALA A 174 -11.11 -3.43 -9.87
CA ALA A 174 -12.05 -4.20 -10.69
C ALA A 174 -11.81 -5.73 -10.64
N MET A 175 -10.60 -6.18 -10.30
CA MET A 175 -10.23 -7.61 -10.21
C MET A 175 -10.55 -8.21 -8.85
N ILE A 176 -10.88 -7.39 -7.86
CA ILE A 176 -11.10 -7.80 -6.48
C ILE A 176 -12.59 -8.05 -6.22
N GLN A 177 -12.90 -9.16 -5.55
CA GLN A 177 -14.24 -9.53 -5.11
C GLN A 177 -14.57 -8.97 -3.73
N SER A 178 -13.59 -9.00 -2.82
CA SER A 178 -13.71 -8.47 -1.48
C SER A 178 -12.35 -8.13 -0.91
N ILE A 179 -12.37 -7.22 0.06
CA ILE A 179 -11.21 -6.82 0.85
C ILE A 179 -11.54 -7.14 2.30
N GLU A 180 -10.72 -7.95 2.93
CA GLU A 180 -10.79 -8.26 4.36
C GLU A 180 -9.65 -7.53 5.07
N VAL A 181 -9.98 -6.71 6.05
CA VAL A 181 -9.01 -6.02 6.91
C VAL A 181 -9.04 -6.69 8.27
N ASN A 182 -8.05 -7.53 8.52
CA ASN A 182 -7.91 -8.29 9.75
C ASN A 182 -7.08 -7.47 10.75
N LYS A 183 -7.70 -7.04 11.82
CA LYS A 183 -7.07 -6.25 12.90
C LYS A 183 -6.39 -7.12 13.96
N THR A 184 -6.79 -8.37 14.03
CA THR A 184 -6.15 -9.43 14.80
C THR A 184 -5.80 -10.59 13.87
N LEU A 185 -4.85 -11.44 14.24
CA LEU A 185 -4.41 -12.57 13.44
C LEU A 185 -4.80 -13.86 14.13
N THR A 186 -5.32 -14.85 13.39
CA THR A 186 -5.49 -16.22 13.85
C THR A 186 -4.26 -17.08 13.48
N PRO A 187 -4.02 -18.23 14.12
CA PRO A 187 -2.81 -19.03 13.88
C PRO A 187 -2.61 -19.52 12.46
N ASP A 188 -3.66 -19.67 11.66
CA ASP A 188 -3.62 -20.06 10.24
C ASP A 188 -3.21 -18.89 9.31
N MET A 189 -3.23 -17.64 9.78
CA MET A 189 -2.79 -16.47 9.04
C MET A 189 -1.27 -16.29 9.09
N GLU A 190 -0.74 -15.49 8.18
CA GLU A 190 0.66 -15.05 8.25
C GLU A 190 0.88 -14.12 9.43
N ALA A 191 1.97 -14.32 10.17
CA ALA A 191 2.24 -13.61 11.41
C ALA A 191 2.88 -12.23 11.22
N ASP A 192 3.37 -11.91 10.04
CA ASP A 192 4.12 -10.70 9.71
C ASP A 192 3.17 -9.50 9.49
N ALA A 193 2.53 -9.05 10.59
CA ALA A 193 1.56 -7.97 10.58
C ALA A 193 1.25 -7.46 12.00
N ILE A 194 2.04 -6.54 12.54
CA ILE A 194 1.81 -5.96 13.87
C ILE A 194 0.57 -5.05 13.86
N GLY A 195 0.46 -4.17 12.86
CA GLY A 195 -0.69 -3.28 12.71
C GLY A 195 -1.96 -4.03 12.31
N GLY A 196 -1.84 -4.94 11.36
CA GLY A 196 -2.89 -5.78 10.84
C GLY A 196 -2.60 -6.30 9.43
N SER A 197 -3.53 -7.07 8.87
CA SER A 197 -3.41 -7.69 7.55
C SER A 197 -4.57 -7.34 6.65
N VAL A 198 -4.30 -6.97 5.40
CA VAL A 198 -5.28 -6.82 4.34
C VAL A 198 -5.22 -8.03 3.42
N ASN A 199 -6.33 -8.75 3.29
CA ASN A 199 -6.46 -9.85 2.36
C ASN A 199 -7.34 -9.45 1.17
N LEU A 200 -6.76 -9.40 0.00
CA LEU A 200 -7.44 -9.12 -1.28
C LEU A 200 -7.91 -10.43 -1.89
N ILE A 201 -9.22 -10.59 -2.04
CA ILE A 201 -9.81 -11.79 -2.60
C ILE A 201 -10.22 -11.53 -4.04
N THR A 202 -9.67 -12.31 -4.97
CA THR A 202 -10.00 -12.21 -6.40
C THR A 202 -11.33 -12.88 -6.70
N ARG A 203 -12.01 -12.44 -7.78
CA ARG A 203 -13.29 -13.01 -8.22
C ARG A 203 -13.14 -14.46 -8.60
N SER A 204 -14.03 -15.30 -8.12
CA SER A 204 -14.06 -16.75 -8.39
C SER A 204 -15.50 -17.26 -8.51
N ASN A 205 -15.65 -18.50 -8.94
CA ASN A 205 -16.83 -19.36 -8.96
C ASN A 205 -18.18 -18.65 -9.21
N PRO A 206 -18.43 -18.15 -10.42
CA PRO A 206 -19.64 -17.39 -10.72
C PRO A 206 -20.89 -18.27 -10.62
N SER A 207 -21.96 -17.73 -10.03
CA SER A 207 -23.27 -18.40 -10.00
C SER A 207 -24.04 -18.34 -11.33
N GLY A 208 -23.53 -17.57 -12.32
CA GLY A 208 -24.15 -17.39 -13.63
C GLY A 208 -23.40 -16.40 -14.49
N LEU A 209 -23.95 -16.05 -15.65
CA LEU A 209 -23.36 -15.06 -16.54
C LEU A 209 -23.35 -13.69 -15.87
N ARG A 210 -22.17 -13.08 -15.78
CA ARG A 210 -21.97 -11.69 -15.42
C ARG A 210 -21.01 -11.04 -16.40
N ALA A 211 -21.42 -9.97 -17.01
CA ALA A 211 -20.58 -9.17 -17.90
C ALA A 211 -20.66 -7.71 -17.50
N SER A 212 -19.50 -7.05 -17.40
CA SER A 212 -19.43 -5.62 -17.11
C SER A 212 -18.35 -4.99 -17.98
N ALA A 213 -18.63 -3.79 -18.50
CA ALA A 213 -17.64 -3.00 -19.23
C ALA A 213 -17.72 -1.54 -18.78
N THR A 214 -16.55 -0.92 -18.59
CA THR A 214 -16.44 0.49 -18.23
C THR A 214 -15.56 1.21 -19.24
N LEU A 215 -15.99 2.41 -19.68
CA LEU A 215 -15.20 3.32 -20.49
C LEU A 215 -15.30 4.72 -19.86
N ALA A 216 -14.17 5.31 -19.52
CA ALA A 216 -14.13 6.61 -18.89
C ALA A 216 -13.00 7.48 -19.43
N GLY A 217 -13.18 8.79 -19.30
CA GLY A 217 -12.19 9.79 -19.58
C GLY A 217 -12.26 10.92 -18.57
N GLY A 218 -11.18 11.63 -18.39
CA GLY A 218 -11.08 12.69 -17.40
C GLY A 218 -9.85 13.54 -17.57
N GLY A 219 -9.50 14.25 -16.52
CA GLY A 219 -8.33 15.10 -16.51
C GLY A 219 -7.92 15.56 -15.13
N GLN A 220 -6.75 16.15 -15.11
CA GLN A 220 -6.13 16.79 -13.97
C GLN A 220 -5.59 18.15 -14.46
N PRO A 221 -5.95 19.28 -13.84
CA PRO A 221 -5.63 20.61 -14.39
C PRO A 221 -4.15 21.01 -14.26
N VAL A 222 -3.26 20.10 -13.92
CA VAL A 222 -1.81 20.29 -13.97
C VAL A 222 -1.31 19.99 -15.39
N ARG A 223 -0.41 20.81 -15.93
CA ARG A 223 0.23 20.60 -17.26
C ARG A 223 -0.75 20.55 -18.44
N ASP A 224 -1.30 21.69 -18.81
CA ASP A 224 -2.20 21.85 -19.94
C ASP A 224 -3.45 20.94 -19.93
N GLY A 225 -3.90 20.54 -18.73
CA GLY A 225 -5.08 19.72 -18.55
C GLY A 225 -4.86 18.25 -18.89
N GLY A 226 -3.93 17.59 -18.18
CA GLY A 226 -3.58 16.18 -18.33
C GLY A 226 -4.79 15.28 -18.58
N LYS A 227 -4.66 14.32 -19.49
CA LYS A 227 -5.76 13.47 -19.97
C LYS A 227 -5.74 12.13 -19.27
N ASN A 228 -6.89 11.71 -18.76
CA ASN A 228 -7.08 10.40 -18.17
C ASN A 228 -8.01 9.57 -19.06
N ALA A 229 -7.70 8.29 -19.22
CA ALA A 229 -8.56 7.32 -19.88
C ALA A 229 -8.55 6.01 -19.11
N ASN A 230 -9.72 5.39 -18.94
CA ASN A 230 -9.88 4.14 -18.23
C ASN A 230 -10.82 3.22 -19.01
N PHE A 231 -10.38 1.98 -19.20
CA PHE A 231 -11.16 0.91 -19.79
C PHE A 231 -11.07 -0.33 -18.91
N SER A 232 -12.22 -0.95 -18.62
CA SER A 232 -12.24 -2.24 -17.94
C SER A 232 -13.32 -3.15 -18.50
N VAL A 233 -13.06 -4.45 -18.48
CA VAL A 233 -14.02 -5.49 -18.81
C VAL A 233 -13.93 -6.61 -17.79
N LEU A 234 -15.08 -7.11 -17.39
CA LEU A 234 -15.25 -8.30 -16.55
C LEU A 234 -16.23 -9.25 -17.24
N LEU A 235 -15.87 -10.52 -17.32
CA LEU A 235 -16.73 -11.58 -17.83
C LEU A 235 -16.59 -12.81 -16.96
N SER A 236 -17.68 -13.30 -16.37
CA SER A 236 -17.70 -14.54 -15.61
C SER A 236 -18.93 -15.36 -15.91
N ASN A 237 -18.77 -16.67 -15.94
CA ASN A 237 -19.87 -17.63 -16.18
C ASN A 237 -19.46 -19.03 -15.80
N LYS A 238 -20.45 -19.93 -15.68
CA LYS A 238 -20.26 -21.40 -15.73
C LYS A 238 -20.33 -21.89 -17.16
N ILE A 239 -19.31 -22.61 -17.63
CA ILE A 239 -19.31 -23.28 -18.96
C ILE A 239 -20.25 -24.48 -18.91
N ASN A 240 -20.26 -25.16 -17.76
CA ASN A 240 -21.13 -26.28 -17.43
C ASN A 240 -21.27 -26.36 -15.90
N ASP A 241 -21.96 -27.37 -15.39
CA ASP A 241 -22.19 -27.53 -13.94
C ASP A 241 -20.88 -27.70 -13.13
N LYS A 242 -19.75 -28.00 -13.80
CA LYS A 242 -18.46 -28.29 -13.15
C LYS A 242 -17.40 -27.19 -13.33
N LEU A 243 -17.45 -26.43 -14.39
CA LEU A 243 -16.38 -25.49 -14.74
C LEU A 243 -16.91 -24.08 -14.80
N GLY A 244 -16.46 -23.26 -13.85
CA GLY A 244 -16.63 -21.82 -13.81
C GLY A 244 -15.39 -21.08 -14.28
N TYR A 245 -15.56 -19.87 -14.79
CA TYR A 245 -14.46 -18.96 -15.11
C TYR A 245 -14.81 -17.52 -14.75
N SER A 246 -13.79 -16.77 -14.36
CA SER A 246 -13.85 -15.30 -14.19
C SER A 246 -12.64 -14.67 -14.89
N PHE A 247 -12.92 -13.81 -15.86
CA PHE A 247 -11.93 -13.07 -16.62
C PHE A 247 -12.11 -11.58 -16.38
N ALA A 248 -11.02 -10.85 -16.10
CA ALA A 248 -11.02 -9.41 -16.05
C ALA A 248 -9.81 -8.84 -16.78
N ALA A 249 -10.00 -7.71 -17.45
CA ALA A 249 -8.93 -6.92 -18.04
C ALA A 249 -9.16 -5.44 -17.82
N THR A 250 -8.10 -4.69 -17.51
CA THR A 250 -8.15 -3.24 -17.29
C THR A 250 -7.00 -2.56 -18.02
N MET A 251 -7.26 -1.34 -18.51
CA MET A 251 -6.25 -0.45 -19.04
C MET A 251 -6.56 0.97 -18.59
N GLN A 252 -5.58 1.63 -17.99
CA GLN A 252 -5.70 3.01 -17.55
C GLN A 252 -4.49 3.79 -18.01
N THR A 253 -4.72 5.03 -18.49
CA THR A 253 -3.65 6.00 -18.77
C THR A 253 -4.00 7.32 -18.10
N LYS A 254 -3.01 7.92 -17.42
CA LYS A 254 -3.09 9.24 -16.79
C LYS A 254 -1.90 10.07 -17.23
N ASP A 255 -2.15 11.28 -17.70
CA ASP A 255 -1.13 12.33 -17.87
C ASP A 255 -1.32 13.32 -16.72
N TYR A 256 -0.30 13.52 -15.91
CA TYR A 256 -0.34 14.41 -14.74
C TYR A 256 1.05 15.00 -14.46
N GLY A 257 1.21 15.68 -13.38
CA GLY A 257 2.47 16.23 -12.91
C GLY A 257 2.30 16.84 -11.53
N SER A 258 3.37 17.40 -11.02
CA SER A 258 3.34 18.10 -9.73
C SER A 258 4.21 19.35 -9.72
N ASP A 259 3.84 20.26 -8.83
CA ASP A 259 4.63 21.41 -8.41
C ASP A 259 5.22 21.10 -7.04
N ASN A 260 6.55 21.04 -6.96
CA ASN A 260 7.24 20.61 -5.75
C ASN A 260 8.33 21.65 -5.38
N ILE A 261 8.39 21.99 -4.08
CA ILE A 261 9.51 22.70 -3.49
C ILE A 261 10.01 21.93 -2.28
N GLU A 262 11.31 22.02 -2.03
CA GLU A 262 11.96 21.42 -0.87
C GLU A 262 12.93 22.43 -0.24
N PHE A 263 13.11 22.33 1.07
CA PHE A 263 14.03 23.14 1.84
C PHE A 263 14.78 22.25 2.84
N GLU A 264 16.04 22.56 3.00
CA GLU A 264 16.87 22.09 4.10
C GLU A 264 17.10 23.25 5.05
N TRP A 265 16.71 23.09 6.32
CA TRP A 265 16.82 24.13 7.33
C TRP A 265 18.08 23.92 8.16
N ASN A 266 18.95 24.95 8.21
CA ASN A 266 20.11 24.97 9.08
C ASN A 266 19.70 25.11 10.56
N ASP A 267 20.58 24.69 11.48
CA ASP A 267 20.39 24.92 12.91
C ASP A 267 20.23 26.42 13.19
N PRO A 268 19.29 26.86 14.03
CA PRO A 268 19.10 28.24 14.38
C PRO A 268 20.34 28.94 14.96
N ALA A 269 21.28 28.18 15.52
CA ALA A 269 22.53 28.71 16.00
C ALA A 269 23.43 29.29 14.88
N ASP A 270 23.31 28.72 13.68
CA ASP A 270 24.17 28.99 12.52
C ASP A 270 23.51 29.98 11.53
N TRP A 271 22.24 30.36 11.74
CA TRP A 271 21.50 31.23 10.82
C TRP A 271 22.18 32.60 10.55
N ALA A 272 23.00 33.08 11.48
CA ALA A 272 23.68 34.37 11.33
C ALA A 272 24.87 34.26 10.33
N GLU A 273 25.47 33.11 10.21
CA GLU A 273 26.64 32.83 9.36
C GLU A 273 26.23 32.16 8.06
N ASP A 274 25.46 31.07 8.15
CA ASP A 274 25.10 30.20 7.00
C ASP A 274 23.69 30.49 6.43
N GLY A 275 22.91 31.33 7.10
CA GLY A 275 21.50 31.59 6.75
C GLY A 275 20.56 30.52 7.33
N ALA A 276 19.26 30.77 7.23
CA ALA A 276 18.25 29.84 7.77
C ALA A 276 17.97 28.64 6.87
N ILE A 277 18.31 28.74 5.60
CA ILE A 277 18.10 27.70 4.57
C ILE A 277 19.47 27.31 4.01
N GLY A 278 19.84 26.04 4.13
CA GLY A 278 21.04 25.46 3.54
C GLY A 278 20.85 25.13 2.06
N GLU A 279 19.66 24.59 1.72
CA GLU A 279 19.33 24.24 0.36
C GLU A 279 17.85 24.51 0.04
N MET A 280 17.56 24.92 -1.21
CA MET A 280 16.21 25.06 -1.73
C MET A 280 16.11 24.41 -3.11
N ASP A 281 15.15 23.50 -3.28
CA ASP A 281 14.81 22.92 -4.58
C ASP A 281 13.45 23.43 -5.09
N ILE A 282 13.40 23.78 -6.37
CA ILE A 282 12.14 23.98 -7.11
C ILE A 282 12.09 22.90 -8.19
N ARG A 283 11.10 22.01 -8.12
CA ARG A 283 10.98 20.85 -8.99
C ARG A 283 9.66 20.85 -9.75
N ARG A 284 9.73 20.65 -11.04
CA ARG A 284 8.59 20.37 -11.91
C ARG A 284 8.64 18.92 -12.36
N TYR A 285 7.57 18.18 -12.17
CA TYR A 285 7.38 16.83 -12.68
C TYR A 285 6.35 16.81 -13.81
N ASP A 286 6.68 16.14 -14.89
CA ASP A 286 5.77 15.81 -15.99
C ASP A 286 5.72 14.27 -16.08
N VAL A 287 4.54 13.67 -15.83
CA VAL A 287 4.38 12.22 -15.69
C VAL A 287 3.26 11.70 -16.59
N LYS A 288 3.52 10.58 -17.24
CA LYS A 288 2.50 9.78 -17.91
C LYS A 288 2.55 8.36 -17.39
N ARG A 289 1.49 7.92 -16.75
CA ARG A 289 1.32 6.59 -16.16
C ARG A 289 0.35 5.75 -16.97
N THR A 290 0.77 4.55 -17.36
CA THR A 290 -0.13 3.58 -18.01
C THR A 290 -0.12 2.27 -17.24
N ARG A 291 -1.30 1.81 -16.80
CA ARG A 291 -1.50 0.51 -16.17
C ARG A 291 -2.28 -0.41 -17.09
N ARG A 292 -1.85 -1.68 -17.14
CA ARG A 292 -2.54 -2.76 -17.88
C ARG A 292 -2.57 -3.98 -16.96
N SER A 293 -3.74 -4.54 -16.78
CA SER A 293 -3.86 -5.72 -15.91
C SER A 293 -4.83 -6.73 -16.51
N ILE A 294 -4.55 -8.01 -16.25
CA ILE A 294 -5.38 -9.14 -16.69
C ILE A 294 -5.43 -10.17 -15.59
N SER A 295 -6.60 -10.79 -15.40
CA SER A 295 -6.78 -11.95 -14.53
C SER A 295 -7.68 -12.97 -15.19
N LEU A 296 -7.36 -14.26 -14.96
CA LEU A 296 -8.18 -15.39 -15.32
C LEU A 296 -8.22 -16.36 -14.14
N ASN A 297 -9.40 -16.60 -13.62
CA ASN A 297 -9.63 -17.56 -12.56
C ASN A 297 -10.55 -18.66 -13.10
N LEU A 298 -10.22 -19.92 -12.77
CA LEU A 298 -10.97 -21.10 -13.14
C LEU A 298 -11.27 -21.89 -11.87
N ASP A 299 -12.51 -22.31 -11.72
CA ASP A 299 -12.98 -23.16 -10.64
C ASP A 299 -13.57 -24.44 -11.24
N TYR A 300 -13.12 -25.61 -10.78
CA TYR A 300 -13.53 -26.89 -11.30
C TYR A 300 -14.04 -27.81 -10.20
N ASP A 301 -15.35 -28.04 -10.17
CA ASP A 301 -16.03 -28.96 -9.29
C ASP A 301 -15.99 -30.38 -9.92
N LEU A 302 -15.00 -31.22 -9.54
CA LEU A 302 -14.88 -32.59 -10.03
C LEU A 302 -16.10 -33.41 -9.62
N ASP A 303 -16.45 -33.31 -8.32
CA ASP A 303 -17.65 -33.83 -7.68
C ASP A 303 -17.94 -32.98 -6.42
N ASP A 304 -18.98 -33.37 -5.63
CA ASP A 304 -19.41 -32.59 -4.46
C ASP A 304 -18.35 -32.48 -3.36
N ASN A 305 -17.36 -33.38 -3.36
CA ASN A 305 -16.32 -33.46 -2.34
C ASN A 305 -14.95 -32.96 -2.81
N ASN A 306 -14.79 -32.71 -4.12
CA ASN A 306 -13.48 -32.36 -4.68
C ASN A 306 -13.60 -31.17 -5.61
N LYS A 307 -12.99 -30.06 -5.20
CA LYS A 307 -12.91 -28.82 -5.96
C LYS A 307 -11.45 -28.46 -6.23
N PHE A 308 -11.20 -27.90 -7.41
CA PHE A 308 -9.89 -27.40 -7.81
C PHE A 308 -10.03 -25.97 -8.32
N PHE A 309 -8.98 -25.18 -8.17
CA PHE A 309 -8.95 -23.83 -8.71
C PHE A 309 -7.61 -23.48 -9.35
N LEU A 310 -7.68 -22.59 -10.32
CA LEU A 310 -6.55 -21.81 -10.85
C LEU A 310 -6.88 -20.33 -10.67
N LYS A 311 -6.03 -19.57 -10.00
CA LYS A 311 -6.17 -18.12 -9.82
C LYS A 311 -4.95 -17.40 -10.36
N THR A 312 -5.17 -16.42 -11.23
CA THR A 312 -4.07 -15.67 -11.86
C THR A 312 -4.32 -14.17 -11.83
N ILE A 313 -3.27 -13.40 -11.67
CA ILE A 313 -3.25 -11.95 -11.88
C ILE A 313 -1.91 -11.53 -12.48
N TYR A 314 -1.95 -10.62 -13.42
CA TYR A 314 -0.81 -9.92 -13.97
C TYR A 314 -1.15 -8.44 -14.08
N SER A 315 -0.31 -7.59 -13.48
CA SER A 315 -0.41 -6.14 -13.53
C SER A 315 0.90 -5.55 -13.99
N HIS A 316 0.84 -4.56 -14.86
CA HIS A 316 1.98 -3.87 -15.45
C HIS A 316 1.72 -2.37 -15.42
N ARG A 317 2.63 -1.61 -14.86
CA ARG A 317 2.65 -0.14 -14.83
C ARG A 317 3.88 0.37 -15.55
N ASP A 318 3.68 1.21 -16.55
CA ASP A 318 4.71 2.05 -17.14
C ASP A 318 4.54 3.49 -16.62
N ASP A 319 5.56 4.03 -16.00
CA ASP A 319 5.68 5.43 -15.63
C ASP A 319 6.74 6.11 -16.48
N TRP A 320 6.32 7.00 -17.36
CA TRP A 320 7.21 7.88 -18.09
C TRP A 320 7.27 9.22 -17.37
N GLU A 321 8.48 9.63 -16.95
CA GLU A 321 8.69 10.82 -16.13
C GLU A 321 9.80 11.70 -16.70
N ASN A 322 9.59 13.01 -16.64
CA ASN A 322 10.64 14.02 -16.68
C ASN A 322 10.58 14.86 -15.42
N ARG A 323 11.76 15.22 -14.89
CA ARG A 323 11.90 16.17 -13.79
C ARG A 323 12.84 17.30 -14.17
N TYR A 324 12.41 18.53 -13.86
CA TYR A 324 13.22 19.73 -14.02
C TYR A 324 13.43 20.32 -12.62
N ARG A 325 14.68 20.34 -12.15
CA ARG A 325 15.03 20.77 -10.78
C ARG A 325 15.98 21.95 -10.83
N MET A 326 15.58 23.08 -10.24
CA MET A 326 16.46 24.16 -9.86
C MET A 326 16.82 23.99 -8.38
N ARG A 327 18.11 23.87 -8.07
CA ARG A 327 18.66 23.80 -6.72
C ARG A 327 19.45 25.06 -6.41
N VAL A 328 19.15 25.69 -5.29
CA VAL A 328 19.90 26.78 -4.69
C VAL A 328 20.64 26.21 -3.48
N GLY A 329 21.93 26.38 -3.42
CA GLY A 329 22.77 25.90 -2.31
C GLY A 329 24.08 26.67 -2.25
N SER A 330 25.02 26.29 -1.40
CA SER A 330 26.24 27.03 -1.11
C SER A 330 25.95 28.52 -0.95
N ILE A 331 25.08 28.81 0.03
CA ILE A 331 24.56 30.16 0.31
C ILE A 331 25.62 30.88 1.14
N ASP A 332 26.00 32.06 0.69
CA ASP A 332 26.94 32.97 1.38
C ASP A 332 26.14 34.20 1.83
N MET A 333 25.92 34.31 3.11
CA MET A 333 25.20 35.45 3.73
C MET A 333 26.05 36.71 3.90
N GLU A 334 27.38 36.62 3.87
CA GLU A 334 28.28 37.76 3.92
C GLU A 334 28.31 38.47 2.56
N ASP A 335 28.52 37.72 1.48
CA ASP A 335 28.57 38.24 0.10
C ASP A 335 27.19 38.31 -0.58
N MET A 336 26.13 37.76 0.06
CA MET A 336 24.76 37.68 -0.46
C MET A 336 24.72 37.02 -1.85
N THR A 337 25.38 35.88 -1.96
CA THR A 337 25.45 35.08 -3.17
C THR A 337 25.07 33.62 -2.92
N ALA A 338 24.63 32.91 -3.96
CA ALA A 338 24.32 31.49 -3.90
C ALA A 338 24.73 30.77 -5.20
N ARG A 339 24.92 29.47 -5.11
CA ARG A 339 25.07 28.61 -6.28
C ARG A 339 23.70 28.13 -6.77
N ILE A 340 23.44 28.21 -8.09
CA ILE A 340 22.25 27.64 -8.71
C ILE A 340 22.65 26.49 -9.62
N ARG A 341 22.06 25.32 -9.38
CA ARG A 341 22.17 24.13 -10.23
C ARG A 341 20.84 23.89 -10.95
N ARG A 342 20.91 23.51 -12.23
CA ARG A 342 19.74 23.14 -13.04
C ARG A 342 19.94 21.76 -13.57
N GLN A 343 19.04 20.85 -13.20
CA GLN A 343 19.10 19.43 -13.58
C GLN A 343 17.87 19.07 -14.40
N THR A 344 18.09 18.53 -15.59
CA THR A 344 17.07 17.84 -16.38
C THR A 344 17.24 16.34 -16.16
N LYS A 345 16.15 15.68 -15.74
CA LYS A 345 16.02 14.23 -15.65
C LYS A 345 15.14 13.71 -16.77
N GLY A 346 15.60 12.68 -17.46
CA GLY A 346 14.87 11.97 -18.51
C GLY A 346 15.45 10.59 -18.74
N GLY A 347 15.43 10.10 -19.96
CA GLY A 347 15.97 8.78 -20.25
C GLY A 347 15.59 8.27 -21.64
N ILE A 348 15.87 7.00 -21.90
CA ILE A 348 15.44 6.28 -23.11
C ILE A 348 14.64 5.07 -22.68
N SER A 349 13.38 5.01 -23.08
CA SER A 349 12.54 3.81 -22.85
C SER A 349 12.55 2.87 -24.06
N ASP A 350 12.59 3.42 -25.26
CA ASP A 350 12.71 2.70 -26.53
C ASP A 350 13.16 3.65 -27.66
N ASP A 351 13.35 3.13 -28.88
CA ASP A 351 13.81 3.93 -30.04
C ASP A 351 12.86 5.07 -30.42
N ASN A 352 11.60 5.01 -30.06
CA ASN A 352 10.57 6.02 -30.35
C ASN A 352 10.39 7.03 -29.21
N ASN A 353 10.84 6.70 -28.00
CA ASN A 353 10.73 7.54 -26.83
C ASN A 353 12.12 7.79 -26.23
N ARG A 354 12.78 8.80 -26.78
CA ARG A 354 14.10 9.27 -26.37
C ARG A 354 13.96 10.63 -25.70
N GLY A 355 14.13 10.66 -24.41
CA GLY A 355 14.03 11.88 -23.60
C GLY A 355 13.23 11.71 -22.32
N THR A 356 12.41 10.66 -22.20
CA THR A 356 11.60 10.41 -21.01
C THR A 356 12.09 9.15 -20.28
N ARG A 357 12.36 9.24 -19.00
CA ARG A 357 12.66 8.10 -18.14
C ARG A 357 11.46 7.15 -18.12
N LEU A 358 11.74 5.85 -18.17
CA LEU A 358 10.75 4.80 -17.92
C LEU A 358 11.01 4.14 -16.57
N GLU A 359 9.95 3.93 -15.81
CA GLU A 359 9.88 2.99 -14.69
C GLU A 359 8.83 1.93 -15.03
N ASP A 360 9.30 0.73 -15.37
CA ASP A 360 8.46 -0.43 -15.72
C ASP A 360 8.29 -1.31 -14.48
N GLN A 361 7.10 -1.30 -13.89
CA GLN A 361 6.79 -2.12 -12.72
C GLN A 361 5.77 -3.20 -13.06
N ARG A 362 6.04 -4.42 -12.60
CA ARG A 362 5.17 -5.58 -12.86
C ARG A 362 4.94 -6.37 -11.59
N THR A 363 3.69 -6.79 -11.40
CA THR A 363 3.29 -7.74 -10.35
C THR A 363 2.48 -8.86 -10.96
N GLN A 364 2.83 -10.10 -10.63
CA GLN A 364 2.15 -11.28 -11.14
C GLN A 364 2.03 -12.37 -10.07
N LYS A 365 0.92 -13.08 -10.09
CA LYS A 365 0.69 -14.24 -9.22
C LYS A 365 -0.10 -15.31 -9.94
N TYR A 366 0.32 -16.55 -9.73
CA TYR A 366 -0.31 -17.77 -10.22
C TYR A 366 -0.47 -18.74 -9.07
N SER A 367 -1.68 -19.25 -8.85
CA SER A 367 -1.98 -20.17 -7.76
C SER A 367 -2.84 -21.32 -8.27
N ILE A 368 -2.49 -22.53 -7.91
CA ILE A 368 -3.31 -23.72 -8.09
C ILE A 368 -3.59 -24.33 -6.72
N GLY A 369 -4.76 -24.90 -6.53
CA GLY A 369 -5.10 -25.54 -5.29
C GLY A 369 -6.37 -26.36 -5.38
N GLY A 370 -6.76 -26.91 -4.26
CA GLY A 370 -7.98 -27.69 -4.17
C GLY A 370 -8.47 -27.82 -2.73
N ASP A 371 -9.80 -28.01 -2.64
CA ASP A 371 -10.55 -28.26 -1.43
C ASP A 371 -11.17 -29.66 -1.53
N HIS A 372 -10.93 -30.48 -0.51
CA HIS A 372 -11.35 -31.89 -0.52
C HIS A 372 -12.03 -32.24 0.79
N LEU A 373 -13.19 -32.89 0.70
CA LEU A 373 -13.89 -33.48 1.82
C LEU A 373 -13.65 -34.97 1.86
N LEU A 374 -12.85 -35.43 2.81
CA LEU A 374 -12.45 -36.83 3.02
C LEU A 374 -13.22 -37.42 4.21
N GLY A 375 -14.51 -37.75 4.02
CA GLY A 375 -15.41 -38.02 5.13
C GLY A 375 -15.66 -36.75 5.95
N GLU A 376 -15.27 -36.75 7.22
CA GLU A 376 -15.37 -35.56 8.10
C GLU A 376 -14.14 -34.67 8.04
N LEU A 377 -13.06 -35.11 7.40
CA LEU A 377 -11.81 -34.33 7.29
C LEU A 377 -11.88 -33.44 6.06
N LYS A 378 -11.76 -32.12 6.27
CA LYS A 378 -11.57 -31.16 5.20
C LYS A 378 -10.07 -30.93 5.01
N LEU A 379 -9.60 -31.10 3.79
CA LEU A 379 -8.25 -30.83 3.35
C LEU A 379 -8.28 -29.70 2.31
N ASP A 380 -7.55 -28.62 2.55
CA ASP A 380 -7.23 -27.65 1.52
C ASP A 380 -5.71 -27.59 1.29
N TRP A 381 -5.33 -27.38 0.05
CA TRP A 381 -3.93 -27.19 -0.31
C TRP A 381 -3.79 -26.16 -1.43
N LYS A 382 -2.66 -25.45 -1.42
CA LYS A 382 -2.36 -24.43 -2.41
C LYS A 382 -0.86 -24.39 -2.71
N VAL A 383 -0.53 -24.24 -3.99
CA VAL A 383 0.81 -23.91 -4.48
C VAL A 383 0.70 -22.59 -5.24
N SER A 384 1.54 -21.64 -4.92
CA SER A 384 1.54 -20.35 -5.60
C SER A 384 2.95 -19.88 -5.92
N TYR A 385 3.05 -19.19 -7.05
CA TYR A 385 4.22 -18.42 -7.47
C TYR A 385 3.80 -16.97 -7.69
N SER A 386 4.57 -16.04 -7.12
CA SER A 386 4.39 -14.61 -7.37
C SER A 386 5.73 -13.93 -7.64
N LYS A 387 5.70 -12.89 -8.47
CA LYS A 387 6.86 -12.08 -8.80
C LYS A 387 6.46 -10.62 -8.88
N ALA A 388 7.30 -9.73 -8.33
CA ALA A 388 7.27 -8.30 -8.59
C ALA A 388 8.62 -7.87 -9.15
N SER A 389 8.61 -6.88 -10.05
CA SER A 389 9.82 -6.33 -10.63
C SER A 389 9.67 -4.86 -10.96
N GLU A 390 10.78 -4.13 -10.87
CA GLU A 390 10.97 -2.80 -11.39
C GLU A 390 12.18 -2.79 -12.33
N ASP A 391 12.04 -2.13 -13.48
CA ASP A 391 13.11 -1.94 -14.46
C ASP A 391 13.14 -0.48 -14.91
N ARG A 392 14.32 0.17 -14.80
CA ARG A 392 14.62 1.51 -15.30
C ARG A 392 15.77 1.39 -16.29
N PRO A 393 15.47 1.16 -17.57
CA PRO A 393 16.45 0.69 -18.56
C PRO A 393 17.49 1.71 -18.96
N ASP A 394 17.24 2.99 -18.86
CA ASP A 394 18.18 4.05 -19.21
C ASP A 394 17.69 5.39 -18.62
N GLU A 395 18.02 5.66 -17.38
CA GLU A 395 17.73 6.91 -16.69
C GLU A 395 18.90 7.88 -16.88
N ARG A 396 18.63 9.12 -17.23
CA ARG A 396 19.65 10.11 -17.58
C ARG A 396 19.44 11.43 -16.87
N TYR A 397 20.53 12.05 -16.49
CA TYR A 397 20.59 13.37 -15.89
C TYR A 397 21.62 14.24 -16.60
N VAL A 398 21.32 15.52 -16.75
CA VAL A 398 22.32 16.52 -17.12
C VAL A 398 22.24 17.68 -16.14
N ARG A 399 23.38 18.19 -15.75
CA ARG A 399 23.52 19.25 -14.75
C ARG A 399 24.24 20.44 -15.34
N TYR A 400 23.64 21.64 -15.17
CA TYR A 400 24.24 22.95 -15.40
C TYR A 400 24.35 23.70 -14.09
N GLU A 401 25.36 24.56 -13.95
CA GLU A 401 25.65 25.30 -12.72
C GLU A 401 26.01 26.74 -13.02
N GLN A 402 25.58 27.64 -12.16
CA GLN A 402 26.06 29.02 -12.04
C GLN A 402 26.42 29.30 -10.59
N ARG A 403 27.58 29.89 -10.36
CA ARG A 403 28.07 30.26 -9.03
C ARG A 403 27.92 31.75 -8.81
N ASP A 404 28.02 32.18 -7.55
CA ASP A 404 28.06 33.55 -7.11
C ASP A 404 26.87 34.39 -7.62
N VAL A 405 25.66 33.76 -7.65
CA VAL A 405 24.43 34.42 -8.09
C VAL A 405 23.94 35.35 -7.00
N PRO A 406 23.86 36.68 -7.25
CA PRO A 406 23.53 37.62 -6.21
C PRO A 406 22.04 37.63 -5.85
N PHE A 407 21.72 37.68 -4.56
CA PHE A 407 20.38 37.91 -4.03
C PHE A 407 20.39 39.10 -3.08
N SER A 408 19.24 39.75 -2.88
CA SER A 408 19.09 40.92 -2.01
C SER A 408 18.58 40.58 -0.59
N SER A 409 17.89 39.43 -0.47
CA SER A 409 17.45 38.87 0.81
C SER A 409 16.99 37.43 0.68
N LEU A 410 17.18 36.64 1.73
CA LEU A 410 16.48 35.43 2.02
C LEU A 410 15.29 35.73 2.93
N ASN A 411 14.07 35.57 2.47
CA ASN A 411 12.86 35.88 3.22
C ASN A 411 12.28 34.65 3.88
N ILE A 412 12.36 34.58 5.20
CA ILE A 412 11.80 33.52 6.05
C ILE A 412 10.65 34.02 6.95
N SER A 413 10.07 35.18 6.64
CA SER A 413 8.97 35.74 7.44
C SER A 413 7.72 34.87 7.47
N ASN A 414 7.55 34.07 6.42
CA ASN A 414 6.65 32.93 6.40
C ASN A 414 7.49 31.65 6.21
N PRO A 415 7.77 30.88 7.29
CA PRO A 415 8.58 29.65 7.20
C PRO A 415 7.93 28.53 6.39
N GLU A 416 6.62 28.58 6.14
CA GLU A 416 5.98 27.64 5.23
C GLU A 416 6.38 27.88 3.76
N ARG A 417 6.81 29.10 3.42
CA ARG A 417 7.16 29.51 2.06
C ARG A 417 8.35 30.47 2.03
N PRO A 418 9.55 30.03 2.44
CA PRO A 418 10.77 30.84 2.29
C PRO A 418 11.08 31.11 0.82
N TYR A 419 11.73 32.23 0.52
CA TYR A 419 12.15 32.51 -0.85
C TYR A 419 13.34 33.46 -0.93
N PHE A 420 14.10 33.37 -2.04
CA PHE A 420 15.18 34.30 -2.38
C PHE A 420 14.67 35.45 -3.22
N ALA A 421 14.98 36.67 -2.85
CA ALA A 421 14.79 37.85 -3.66
C ALA A 421 16.05 38.09 -4.50
N TRP A 422 16.08 37.61 -5.73
CA TRP A 422 17.23 37.68 -6.63
C TRP A 422 17.57 39.11 -7.02
N THR A 423 18.87 39.41 -7.21
CA THR A 423 19.34 40.70 -7.73
C THR A 423 19.52 40.60 -9.24
N GLY A 424 18.72 41.35 -10.00
CA GLY A 424 18.79 41.32 -11.46
C GLY A 424 18.23 40.01 -12.05
N ASN A 425 18.75 39.60 -13.21
CA ASN A 425 18.29 38.42 -13.95
C ASN A 425 19.37 37.31 -14.10
N ALA A 426 20.47 37.41 -13.36
CA ALA A 426 21.56 36.42 -13.43
C ALA A 426 21.09 35.00 -13.10
N TRP A 427 20.22 34.86 -12.10
CA TRP A 427 19.65 33.59 -11.66
C TRP A 427 18.94 32.81 -12.79
N ASN A 428 18.52 33.47 -13.87
CA ASN A 428 17.74 32.88 -14.97
C ASN A 428 18.28 33.23 -16.36
N ASN A 429 19.56 33.61 -16.50
CA ASN A 429 20.17 33.89 -17.81
C ASN A 429 20.87 32.62 -18.33
N PRO A 430 20.39 31.97 -19.42
CA PRO A 430 20.97 30.71 -19.91
C PRO A 430 22.46 30.78 -20.26
N SER A 431 22.96 31.96 -20.69
CA SER A 431 24.39 32.12 -21.06
C SER A 431 25.35 32.07 -19.86
N ASP A 432 24.84 32.22 -18.62
CA ASP A 432 25.64 32.21 -17.40
C ASP A 432 25.74 30.79 -16.79
N PHE A 433 24.92 29.85 -17.25
CA PHE A 433 24.93 28.46 -16.80
C PHE A 433 25.91 27.59 -17.59
N ARG A 434 26.90 27.06 -16.93
CA ARG A 434 27.92 26.17 -17.48
C ARG A 434 27.56 24.72 -17.30
N TYR A 435 27.89 23.87 -18.26
CA TYR A 435 27.79 22.43 -18.14
C TYR A 435 28.64 21.94 -16.96
N ARG A 436 28.12 20.95 -16.22
CA ARG A 436 28.82 20.35 -15.08
C ARG A 436 29.06 18.87 -15.24
N LYS A 437 28.01 18.08 -15.50
CA LYS A 437 28.11 16.65 -15.72
C LYS A 437 26.85 16.05 -16.35
N THR A 438 27.00 14.87 -16.92
CA THR A 438 25.91 13.99 -17.36
C THR A 438 26.01 12.67 -16.61
N GLU A 439 24.88 12.13 -16.16
CA GLU A 439 24.82 10.83 -15.49
C GLU A 439 23.85 9.92 -16.23
N GLN A 440 24.14 8.61 -16.25
CA GLN A 440 23.29 7.57 -16.81
C GLN A 440 23.18 6.40 -15.83
N ALA A 441 21.97 5.94 -15.56
CA ALA A 441 21.71 4.84 -14.65
C ALA A 441 20.88 3.74 -15.30
N PHE A 442 21.16 2.51 -14.92
CA PHE A 442 20.42 1.29 -15.24
C PHE A 442 20.07 0.62 -13.93
N LYS A 443 18.76 0.45 -13.64
CA LYS A 443 18.31 -0.08 -12.36
C LYS A 443 17.34 -1.22 -12.56
N THR A 444 17.53 -2.31 -11.82
CA THR A 444 16.61 -3.44 -11.82
C THR A 444 16.37 -3.96 -10.40
N THR A 445 15.13 -4.23 -10.08
CA THR A 445 14.72 -4.91 -8.84
C THR A 445 13.80 -6.08 -9.19
N ASN A 446 14.03 -7.23 -8.57
CA ASN A 446 13.21 -8.41 -8.75
C ASN A 446 12.96 -9.09 -7.40
N GLU A 447 11.71 -9.36 -7.05
CA GLU A 447 11.36 -10.23 -5.93
C GLU A 447 10.48 -11.37 -6.43
N SER A 448 10.80 -12.61 -6.08
CA SER A 448 9.97 -13.77 -6.38
C SER A 448 9.68 -14.61 -5.14
N ASN A 449 8.46 -15.13 -5.04
CA ASN A 449 8.02 -15.94 -3.91
C ASN A 449 7.34 -17.20 -4.44
N THR A 450 7.79 -18.35 -3.96
CA THR A 450 7.09 -19.64 -4.14
C THR A 450 6.53 -20.06 -2.78
N SER A 451 5.25 -20.42 -2.70
CA SER A 451 4.65 -20.89 -1.46
C SER A 451 3.86 -22.16 -1.65
N ILE A 452 3.89 -23.01 -0.62
CA ILE A 452 3.10 -24.24 -0.52
C ILE A 452 2.40 -24.20 0.83
N SER A 453 1.09 -24.42 0.85
CA SER A 453 0.30 -24.54 2.08
C SER A 453 -0.60 -25.77 2.02
N ILE A 454 -0.79 -26.40 3.17
CA ILE A 454 -1.68 -27.54 3.39
C ILE A 454 -2.35 -27.33 4.73
N ASN A 455 -3.69 -27.40 4.76
CA ASN A 455 -4.48 -27.25 5.97
C ASN A 455 -5.42 -28.45 6.10
N LEU A 456 -5.61 -28.91 7.32
CA LEU A 456 -6.54 -29.97 7.70
C LEU A 456 -7.47 -29.42 8.78
N GLU A 457 -8.76 -29.62 8.58
CA GLU A 457 -9.80 -29.26 9.52
C GLU A 457 -10.69 -30.47 9.78
N LYS A 458 -10.98 -30.75 11.07
CA LYS A 458 -11.88 -31.85 11.43
C LYS A 458 -12.73 -31.49 12.65
N PRO A 459 -14.06 -31.73 12.60
CA PRO A 459 -14.91 -31.65 13.79
C PRO A 459 -14.51 -32.72 14.80
N TYR A 460 -14.63 -32.40 16.09
CA TYR A 460 -14.44 -33.38 17.18
C TYR A 460 -15.53 -33.29 18.28
N GLY A 461 -16.41 -32.31 18.20
CA GLY A 461 -17.61 -32.11 19.00
C GLY A 461 -18.80 -31.75 18.13
N GLU A 462 -19.87 -31.25 18.68
CA GLU A 462 -21.06 -30.84 17.94
C GLU A 462 -20.73 -29.63 17.07
N ASN A 463 -20.04 -28.60 17.62
CA ASN A 463 -19.65 -27.38 16.91
C ASN A 463 -18.17 -27.07 17.08
N ASP A 464 -17.37 -28.04 17.53
CA ASP A 464 -15.96 -27.86 17.84
C ASP A 464 -15.12 -28.43 16.70
N VAL A 465 -14.07 -27.69 16.34
CA VAL A 465 -13.22 -28.00 15.21
C VAL A 465 -11.75 -27.85 15.62
N TRP A 466 -10.91 -28.82 15.30
CA TRP A 466 -9.47 -28.59 15.30
C TRP A 466 -8.98 -28.33 13.89
N LYS A 467 -8.00 -27.42 13.81
CA LYS A 467 -7.30 -27.09 12.57
C LYS A 467 -5.80 -27.22 12.79
N VAL A 468 -5.10 -27.80 11.81
CA VAL A 468 -3.65 -27.86 11.75
C VAL A 468 -3.20 -27.54 10.34
N GLY A 469 -2.05 -26.91 10.22
CA GLY A 469 -1.54 -26.62 8.89
C GLY A 469 -0.04 -26.43 8.83
N PHE A 470 0.45 -26.48 7.62
CA PHE A 470 1.83 -26.29 7.24
C PHE A 470 1.91 -25.26 6.12
N LYS A 471 2.88 -24.36 6.20
CA LYS A 471 3.20 -23.42 5.12
C LYS A 471 4.71 -23.33 4.95
N PHE A 472 5.16 -23.41 3.70
CA PHE A 472 6.54 -23.17 3.31
C PHE A 472 6.58 -22.06 2.28
N LYS A 473 7.53 -21.13 2.41
CA LYS A 473 7.80 -20.08 1.45
C LYS A 473 9.29 -20.01 1.16
N ASP A 474 9.61 -19.85 -0.12
CA ASP A 474 10.95 -19.60 -0.63
C ASP A 474 10.92 -18.31 -1.43
N LYS A 475 11.72 -17.32 -1.03
CA LYS A 475 11.69 -15.96 -1.53
C LYS A 475 13.08 -15.54 -1.96
N THR A 476 13.17 -14.84 -3.07
CA THR A 476 14.42 -14.23 -3.55
C THR A 476 14.20 -12.77 -3.86
N LYS A 477 15.16 -11.91 -3.49
CA LYS A 477 15.18 -10.49 -3.81
C LYS A 477 16.52 -10.14 -4.39
N LEU A 478 16.51 -9.51 -5.56
CA LEU A 478 17.70 -9.02 -6.24
C LEU A 478 17.50 -7.55 -6.60
N ARG A 479 18.47 -6.72 -6.28
CA ARG A 479 18.58 -5.34 -6.76
C ARG A 479 19.94 -5.16 -7.42
N ASN A 480 19.95 -4.48 -8.58
CA ASN A 480 21.15 -4.22 -9.34
C ASN A 480 21.04 -2.84 -10.01
N ASP A 481 21.87 -1.93 -9.56
CA ASP A 481 21.93 -0.54 -10.00
C ASP A 481 23.36 -0.25 -10.51
N ILE A 482 23.48 0.35 -11.69
CA ILE A 482 24.76 0.76 -12.27
C ILE A 482 24.63 2.21 -12.70
N TRP A 483 25.56 3.04 -12.31
CA TRP A 483 25.61 4.46 -12.62
C TRP A 483 26.94 4.85 -13.28
N TYR A 484 26.84 5.63 -14.35
CA TYR A 484 27.96 6.20 -15.09
C TYR A 484 27.92 7.72 -15.02
N GLU A 485 29.06 8.36 -14.86
CA GLU A 485 29.27 9.80 -15.02
C GLU A 485 30.07 10.08 -16.29
N TYR A 486 29.73 11.19 -16.97
CA TYR A 486 30.35 11.61 -18.22
C TYR A 486 30.68 13.10 -18.16
N ASP A 487 31.87 13.48 -18.68
CA ASP A 487 32.20 14.86 -19.01
C ASP A 487 32.06 15.06 -20.51
N ASN A 488 30.88 15.41 -20.98
CA ASN A 488 30.54 15.55 -22.40
C ASN A 488 30.98 16.88 -23.01
N ASP A 489 31.66 17.76 -22.27
CA ASP A 489 32.07 19.09 -22.71
C ASP A 489 30.97 19.86 -23.50
N LEU A 490 29.72 19.79 -23.00
CA LEU A 490 28.63 20.52 -23.61
C LEU A 490 28.86 22.03 -23.45
N SER A 491 28.42 22.78 -24.45
CA SER A 491 28.44 24.26 -24.38
C SER A 491 27.58 24.76 -23.20
N ASN A 492 27.77 26.04 -22.88
CA ASN A 492 26.85 26.74 -21.96
C ASN A 492 25.39 26.52 -22.39
N MET A 493 24.44 26.71 -21.47
CA MET A 493 23.04 26.37 -21.73
C MET A 493 22.44 27.13 -22.94
N ASP A 494 22.90 28.31 -23.26
CA ASP A 494 22.48 29.06 -24.44
C ASP A 494 23.01 28.46 -25.77
N GLY A 495 24.01 27.57 -25.73
CA GLY A 495 24.55 26.84 -26.87
C GLY A 495 23.91 25.50 -27.15
N VAL A 496 22.96 25.06 -26.37
CA VAL A 496 22.19 23.82 -26.50
C VAL A 496 20.70 24.10 -26.62
N ASP A 497 19.89 23.09 -26.96
CA ASP A 497 18.44 23.25 -27.01
C ASP A 497 17.85 23.28 -25.60
N TYR A 498 17.25 24.39 -25.20
CA TYR A 498 16.69 24.64 -23.88
C TYR A 498 15.29 25.24 -23.96
N PHE A 499 14.54 25.19 -22.87
CA PHE A 499 13.20 25.76 -22.75
C PHE A 499 12.98 26.38 -21.37
N ASP A 500 12.00 27.29 -21.27
CA ASP A 500 11.58 27.84 -19.99
C ASP A 500 10.54 26.90 -19.34
N ALA A 501 10.89 26.32 -18.20
CA ALA A 501 10.02 25.44 -17.42
C ALA A 501 9.16 26.20 -16.41
N SER A 502 9.28 27.52 -16.32
CA SER A 502 8.46 28.37 -15.44
C SER A 502 6.98 28.21 -15.76
N ILE A 503 6.15 28.18 -14.73
CA ILE A 503 4.71 28.01 -14.84
C ILE A 503 4.06 29.15 -14.07
N PRO A 504 3.16 29.94 -14.72
CA PRO A 504 2.32 30.89 -13.99
C PRO A 504 1.55 30.16 -12.88
N ASP A 505 1.39 30.80 -11.75
CA ASP A 505 0.67 30.30 -10.57
C ASP A 505 1.30 29.04 -9.94
N TYR A 506 2.62 28.80 -10.12
CA TYR A 506 3.33 27.70 -9.47
C TYR A 506 3.16 27.78 -7.96
N LEU A 507 2.66 26.68 -7.34
CA LEU A 507 2.26 26.61 -5.92
C LEU A 507 1.31 27.74 -5.51
N ALA A 508 0.42 28.17 -6.41
CA ALA A 508 -0.61 29.19 -6.20
C ALA A 508 -0.05 30.55 -5.71
N GLY A 509 1.08 31.04 -6.27
CA GLY A 509 1.54 32.31 -5.81
C GLY A 509 2.72 33.00 -6.48
N ASP A 510 3.26 32.51 -7.58
CA ASP A 510 4.39 33.12 -8.31
C ASP A 510 5.69 33.38 -7.52
N LEU A 511 5.80 32.84 -6.29
CA LEU A 511 7.00 33.01 -5.49
C LEU A 511 8.18 32.20 -6.03
N TYR A 512 7.89 31.12 -6.74
CA TYR A 512 8.86 30.15 -7.21
C TYR A 512 8.79 30.01 -8.72
N GLN A 513 9.92 30.23 -9.37
CA GLN A 513 10.06 30.08 -10.81
C GLN A 513 11.18 29.13 -11.14
N SER A 514 10.89 28.09 -11.93
CA SER A 514 11.89 27.07 -12.27
C SER A 514 12.94 27.60 -13.25
N GLY A 515 12.56 28.47 -14.22
CA GLY A 515 13.44 29.03 -15.22
C GLY A 515 13.83 28.06 -16.34
N TYR A 516 14.99 28.24 -16.95
CA TYR A 516 15.43 27.51 -18.15
C TYR A 516 16.13 26.19 -17.83
N PHE A 517 15.89 25.18 -18.68
CA PHE A 517 16.50 23.85 -18.59
C PHE A 517 16.84 23.31 -19.97
N LEU A 518 17.84 22.41 -20.04
CA LEU A 518 18.07 21.60 -21.22
C LEU A 518 16.79 20.79 -21.54
N THR A 519 16.46 20.67 -22.83
CA THR A 519 15.31 19.86 -23.22
C THR A 519 15.58 18.36 -22.99
N ALA A 520 14.54 17.63 -22.59
CA ALA A 520 14.62 16.18 -22.40
C ALA A 520 15.01 15.45 -23.70
N SER A 521 14.60 15.98 -24.86
CA SER A 521 14.99 15.43 -26.18
C SER A 521 16.47 15.55 -26.45
N THR A 522 17.10 16.66 -26.08
CA THR A 522 18.56 16.81 -26.18
C THR A 522 19.27 15.79 -25.30
N LEU A 523 18.83 15.64 -24.03
CA LEU A 523 19.37 14.64 -23.11
C LEU A 523 19.25 13.21 -23.67
N GLY A 524 18.07 12.83 -24.18
CA GLY A 524 17.84 11.51 -24.78
C GLY A 524 18.64 11.23 -26.06
N ASN A 525 19.08 12.27 -26.78
CA ASN A 525 19.87 12.14 -27.99
C ASN A 525 21.38 12.16 -27.76
N LEU A 526 21.84 12.37 -26.50
CA LEU A 526 23.26 12.19 -26.18
C LEU A 526 23.66 10.74 -26.46
N SER A 527 24.82 10.55 -27.12
CA SER A 527 25.37 9.22 -27.32
C SER A 527 26.17 8.87 -26.07
N LEU A 528 25.64 8.01 -25.22
CA LEU A 528 26.28 7.52 -23.99
C LEU A 528 26.44 6.01 -24.14
N THR A 529 27.68 5.51 -24.09
CA THR A 529 28.01 4.11 -24.39
C THR A 529 28.73 3.39 -23.23
N GLY A 530 28.55 3.88 -22.00
CA GLY A 530 29.18 3.32 -20.80
C GLY A 530 30.68 3.55 -20.81
N VAL A 531 31.44 2.60 -20.32
CA VAL A 531 32.93 2.66 -20.24
C VAL A 531 33.63 2.81 -21.60
N ASP A 532 32.96 2.47 -22.69
CA ASP A 532 33.49 2.64 -24.06
C ASP A 532 33.26 4.06 -24.61
N ASP A 533 32.59 4.93 -23.86
CA ASP A 533 32.35 6.31 -24.26
C ASP A 533 33.65 7.12 -24.14
N PRO A 534 34.04 7.91 -25.17
CA PRO A 534 35.20 8.77 -25.07
C PRO A 534 35.11 9.87 -24.00
N ASN A 535 33.91 10.16 -23.51
CA ASN A 535 33.63 11.14 -22.46
C ASN A 535 33.28 10.47 -21.12
N PHE A 536 33.46 9.14 -21.01
CA PHE A 536 33.29 8.45 -19.73
C PHE A 536 34.29 9.04 -18.74
N ASP A 537 33.80 9.44 -17.58
CA ASP A 537 34.58 10.00 -16.49
C ASP A 537 34.79 8.95 -15.38
N SER A 538 33.70 8.52 -14.76
CA SER A 538 33.76 7.59 -13.64
C SER A 538 32.48 6.75 -13.52
N PHE A 539 32.55 5.74 -12.66
CA PHE A 539 31.35 5.14 -12.07
C PHE A 539 30.94 5.98 -10.85
N VAL A 540 29.64 6.03 -10.58
CA VAL A 540 29.10 6.57 -9.32
C VAL A 540 29.04 5.41 -8.33
N MET A 541 30.15 5.18 -7.62
CA MET A 541 30.40 3.97 -6.85
C MET A 541 29.54 3.86 -5.60
N ASP A 542 29.25 4.97 -4.95
CA ASP A 542 28.35 5.08 -3.80
C ASP A 542 26.94 4.56 -4.13
N GLU A 543 26.38 4.97 -5.24
CA GLU A 543 25.10 4.48 -5.74
C GLU A 543 25.18 2.98 -6.10
N PHE A 544 26.31 2.50 -6.58
CA PHE A 544 26.51 1.09 -6.89
C PHE A 544 26.56 0.24 -5.62
N ALA A 545 27.37 0.60 -4.63
CA ALA A 545 27.53 -0.18 -3.41
C ALA A 545 26.23 -0.29 -2.60
N GLY A 546 25.57 0.83 -2.36
CA GLY A 546 24.28 0.87 -1.66
C GLY A 546 23.12 0.23 -2.44
N GLY A 547 23.15 0.32 -3.78
CA GLY A 547 22.07 -0.15 -4.67
C GLY A 547 22.10 -1.64 -5.03
N ASN A 548 23.17 -2.40 -4.69
CA ASN A 548 23.35 -3.76 -5.18
C ASN A 548 23.32 -4.80 -4.07
N TYR A 549 22.37 -5.72 -4.12
CA TYR A 549 22.30 -6.85 -3.18
C TYR A 549 21.50 -8.03 -3.73
N ASP A 550 21.74 -9.20 -3.13
CA ASP A 550 21.00 -10.45 -3.32
C ASP A 550 20.56 -10.97 -1.96
N ALA A 551 19.30 -11.38 -1.81
CA ALA A 551 18.76 -11.96 -0.59
C ALA A 551 17.85 -13.14 -0.89
N GLU A 552 18.04 -14.24 -0.13
CA GLU A 552 17.20 -15.43 -0.14
C GLU A 552 16.58 -15.62 1.25
N GLU A 553 15.26 -15.75 1.34
CA GLU A 553 14.53 -15.97 2.60
C GLU A 553 13.66 -17.20 2.52
N GLN A 554 13.84 -18.13 3.44
CA GLN A 554 12.98 -19.30 3.60
C GLN A 554 12.20 -19.21 4.91
N ILE A 555 10.88 -19.39 4.80
CA ILE A 555 9.98 -19.38 5.96
C ILE A 555 9.25 -20.72 6.01
N THR A 556 9.39 -21.41 7.13
CA THR A 556 8.66 -22.65 7.42
C THR A 556 7.75 -22.43 8.60
N ALA A 557 6.48 -22.70 8.45
CA ALA A 557 5.48 -22.45 9.47
C ALA A 557 4.58 -23.67 9.70
N PHE A 558 4.25 -23.90 10.97
CA PHE A 558 3.26 -24.88 11.43
C PHE A 558 2.29 -24.17 12.37
N TYR A 559 1.02 -24.50 12.30
CA TYR A 559 0.06 -24.06 13.28
C TYR A 559 -0.85 -25.19 13.73
N ALA A 560 -1.37 -25.04 14.95
CA ALA A 560 -2.45 -25.85 15.46
C ALA A 560 -3.40 -24.97 16.27
N MET A 561 -4.70 -25.13 16.07
CA MET A 561 -5.72 -24.42 16.82
C MET A 561 -6.99 -25.24 16.98
N VAL A 562 -7.77 -24.86 17.98
CA VAL A 562 -9.15 -25.33 18.18
C VAL A 562 -10.08 -24.14 18.05
N VAL A 563 -11.27 -24.41 17.53
CA VAL A 563 -12.41 -23.49 17.52
C VAL A 563 -13.52 -24.20 18.27
N ASP A 564 -13.80 -23.77 19.49
CA ASP A 564 -14.72 -24.42 20.42
C ASP A 564 -15.92 -23.53 20.70
N LYS A 565 -17.12 -24.12 20.73
CA LYS A 565 -18.33 -23.48 21.24
C LYS A 565 -18.48 -23.73 22.73
N LEU A 566 -18.33 -22.68 23.53
CA LEU A 566 -18.53 -22.70 24.99
C LEU A 566 -20.00 -22.36 25.33
N GLY A 567 -20.90 -23.32 25.17
CA GLY A 567 -22.33 -23.10 25.18
C GLY A 567 -22.85 -22.58 23.83
N ASP A 568 -24.01 -21.89 23.81
CA ASP A 568 -24.67 -21.46 22.57
C ASP A 568 -24.09 -20.14 22.02
N ASP A 569 -23.58 -19.28 22.90
CA ASP A 569 -23.31 -17.88 22.62
C ASP A 569 -21.82 -17.50 22.60
N VAL A 570 -20.92 -18.40 23.00
CA VAL A 570 -19.48 -18.09 23.10
C VAL A 570 -18.66 -18.99 22.20
N THR A 571 -17.83 -18.41 21.35
CA THR A 571 -16.85 -19.13 20.52
C THR A 571 -15.44 -18.79 20.99
N LEU A 572 -14.60 -19.81 21.18
CA LEU A 572 -13.21 -19.71 21.56
C LEU A 572 -12.32 -20.16 20.41
N ILE A 573 -11.33 -19.36 20.02
CA ILE A 573 -10.15 -19.82 19.27
C ILE A 573 -8.98 -19.87 20.23
N ALA A 574 -8.35 -21.05 20.34
CA ALA A 574 -7.12 -21.20 21.10
C ALA A 574 -6.10 -21.98 20.28
N GLY A 575 -4.89 -21.47 20.17
CA GLY A 575 -3.87 -22.14 19.39
C GLY A 575 -2.55 -21.40 19.37
N GLY A 576 -1.71 -21.78 18.42
CA GLY A 576 -0.44 -21.12 18.21
C GLY A 576 0.16 -21.48 16.88
N ARG A 577 1.03 -20.60 16.43
CA ARG A 577 1.81 -20.71 15.22
C ARG A 577 3.29 -20.73 15.56
N PHE A 578 4.03 -21.60 14.91
CA PHE A 578 5.49 -21.66 14.98
C PHE A 578 6.04 -21.29 13.59
N GLU A 579 6.91 -20.28 13.54
CA GLU A 579 7.60 -19.88 12.31
C GLU A 579 9.11 -19.94 12.50
N GLY A 580 9.80 -20.62 11.58
CA GLY A 580 11.24 -20.57 11.40
C GLY A 580 11.58 -19.76 10.16
N THR A 581 12.44 -18.77 10.30
CA THR A 581 12.94 -17.92 9.20
C THR A 581 14.44 -18.12 9.06
N SER A 582 14.91 -18.31 7.82
CA SER A 582 16.34 -18.35 7.46
C SER A 582 16.56 -17.41 6.30
N ILE A 583 17.54 -16.51 6.43
CA ILE A 583 17.88 -15.50 5.43
C ILE A 583 19.37 -15.63 5.11
N ASN A 584 19.71 -15.67 3.82
CA ASN A 584 21.05 -15.48 3.30
C ASN A 584 21.06 -14.19 2.49
N TYR A 585 22.10 -13.41 2.59
CA TYR A 585 22.24 -12.17 1.84
C TYR A 585 23.68 -11.92 1.42
N THR A 586 23.83 -11.21 0.30
CA THR A 586 25.10 -10.71 -0.24
C THR A 586 24.96 -9.24 -0.52
N GLY A 587 25.83 -8.43 0.04
CA GLY A 587 25.92 -6.99 -0.19
C GLY A 587 27.28 -6.61 -0.73
N GLN A 588 27.47 -5.32 -0.98
CA GLN A 588 28.69 -4.73 -1.49
C GLN A 588 29.34 -3.85 -0.42
N VAL A 589 30.67 -3.87 -0.36
CA VAL A 589 31.45 -2.99 0.49
C VAL A 589 32.32 -2.15 -0.40
N PHE A 590 32.19 -0.85 -0.28
CA PHE A 590 32.88 0.14 -1.10
C PHE A 590 33.84 0.95 -0.25
N ASP A 591 35.09 1.07 -0.72
CA ASP A 591 36.10 1.94 -0.16
C ASP A 591 36.45 2.99 -1.21
N GLU A 592 36.14 4.25 -0.97
CA GLU A 592 36.34 5.34 -1.91
C GLU A 592 37.83 5.58 -2.27
N GLU A 593 38.76 5.22 -1.35
CA GLU A 593 40.18 5.39 -1.61
C GLU A 593 40.79 4.26 -2.47
N GLU A 594 40.16 3.05 -2.49
CA GLU A 594 40.71 1.86 -3.16
C GLU A 594 39.88 1.42 -4.39
N ASP A 595 38.58 1.72 -4.46
CA ASP A 595 37.65 1.19 -5.44
C ASP A 595 37.29 2.23 -6.52
N GLU A 596 37.83 2.10 -7.72
CA GLU A 596 37.58 3.00 -8.86
C GLU A 596 36.52 2.43 -9.83
N VAL A 597 36.31 1.13 -9.85
CA VAL A 597 35.40 0.44 -10.77
C VAL A 597 34.60 -0.66 -10.05
N PRO A 598 33.36 -1.01 -10.50
CA PRO A 598 32.55 -2.05 -9.88
C PRO A 598 33.22 -3.41 -9.66
N ALA A 599 34.24 -3.72 -10.44
CA ALA A 599 35.02 -4.96 -10.31
C ALA A 599 35.96 -4.98 -9.09
N ASP A 600 36.28 -3.84 -8.52
CA ASP A 600 37.13 -3.69 -7.35
C ASP A 600 36.34 -3.82 -6.04
N ILE A 601 35.03 -3.55 -6.06
CA ILE A 601 34.16 -3.62 -4.90
C ILE A 601 34.14 -5.01 -4.29
N GLY A 602 34.40 -5.08 -3.00
CA GLY A 602 34.29 -6.29 -2.20
C GLY A 602 32.84 -6.73 -2.02
N SER A 603 32.58 -8.03 -2.07
CA SER A 603 31.28 -8.57 -1.67
C SER A 603 31.33 -9.19 -0.28
N VAL A 604 30.30 -8.97 0.52
CA VAL A 604 30.14 -9.55 1.85
C VAL A 604 28.87 -10.37 1.92
N THR A 605 28.98 -11.57 2.49
CA THR A 605 27.84 -12.47 2.66
C THR A 605 27.51 -12.62 4.14
N GLY A 606 26.23 -12.72 4.47
CA GLY A 606 25.77 -13.00 5.81
C GLY A 606 24.57 -13.94 5.81
N ASN A 607 24.27 -14.44 6.98
CA ASN A 607 23.07 -15.24 7.19
C ASN A 607 22.47 -14.94 8.57
N ASN A 608 21.16 -15.07 8.67
CA ASN A 608 20.43 -14.97 9.92
C ASN A 608 19.35 -16.05 9.97
N SER A 609 19.12 -16.62 11.16
CA SER A 609 18.07 -17.62 11.36
C SER A 609 17.47 -17.48 12.76
N TYR A 610 16.14 -17.45 12.81
CA TYR A 610 15.41 -17.31 14.07
C TYR A 610 14.07 -18.05 14.03
N TYR A 611 13.50 -18.25 15.21
CA TYR A 611 12.24 -18.96 15.41
C TYR A 611 11.31 -18.12 16.28
N ASN A 612 10.03 -18.08 15.93
CA ASN A 612 8.98 -17.42 16.70
C ASN A 612 7.87 -18.43 17.03
N PHE A 613 7.44 -18.45 18.29
CA PHE A 613 6.20 -19.11 18.70
C PHE A 613 5.18 -18.03 19.03
N LEU A 614 4.05 -18.03 18.37
CA LEU A 614 3.03 -16.99 18.36
C LEU A 614 1.70 -17.57 18.88
N PRO A 615 1.43 -17.45 20.19
CA PRO A 615 0.18 -17.91 20.78
C PRO A 615 -0.99 -17.01 20.36
N ASN A 616 -2.16 -17.62 20.33
CA ASN A 616 -3.42 -16.94 20.05
C ASN A 616 -4.51 -17.43 21.00
N LEU A 617 -5.25 -16.50 21.56
CA LEU A 617 -6.47 -16.75 22.32
C LEU A 617 -7.48 -15.67 21.93
N THR A 618 -8.56 -16.06 21.21
CA THR A 618 -9.63 -15.17 20.81
C THR A 618 -10.95 -15.72 21.30
N LEU A 619 -11.76 -14.86 21.88
CA LEU A 619 -13.08 -15.17 22.40
C LEU A 619 -14.09 -14.23 21.78
N GLN A 620 -15.10 -14.79 21.10
CA GLN A 620 -16.25 -14.08 20.60
C GLN A 620 -17.48 -14.45 21.45
N TRP A 621 -18.20 -13.45 21.92
CA TRP A 621 -19.44 -13.61 22.64
C TRP A 621 -20.59 -12.95 21.89
N ASP A 622 -21.50 -13.78 21.38
CA ASP A 622 -22.76 -13.37 20.75
C ASP A 622 -23.77 -13.07 21.85
N VAL A 623 -23.73 -11.88 22.47
CA VAL A 623 -24.58 -11.49 23.58
C VAL A 623 -26.08 -11.65 23.24
N ASN A 624 -26.40 -11.36 22.01
CA ASN A 624 -27.69 -11.62 21.36
C ASN A 624 -27.53 -11.50 19.84
N ASP A 625 -28.62 -11.66 19.09
CA ASP A 625 -28.63 -11.58 17.60
C ASP A 625 -28.09 -10.25 17.02
N GLU A 626 -27.99 -9.19 17.83
CA GLU A 626 -27.57 -7.87 17.40
C GLU A 626 -26.20 -7.43 17.96
N LEU A 627 -25.72 -8.01 19.07
CA LEU A 627 -24.53 -7.55 19.78
C LEU A 627 -23.48 -8.66 19.89
N ASN A 628 -22.32 -8.42 19.28
CA ASN A 628 -21.13 -9.27 19.39
C ASN A 628 -20.03 -8.55 20.16
N LEU A 629 -19.34 -9.28 21.04
CA LEU A 629 -18.15 -8.82 21.75
C LEU A 629 -16.98 -9.75 21.42
N ASN A 630 -15.83 -9.19 21.05
CA ASN A 630 -14.61 -9.92 20.78
C ASN A 630 -13.50 -9.49 21.73
N ILE A 631 -12.78 -10.45 22.27
CA ILE A 631 -11.55 -10.25 23.06
C ILE A 631 -10.46 -11.12 22.46
N ALA A 632 -9.34 -10.54 22.11
CA ALA A 632 -8.22 -11.27 21.53
C ALA A 632 -6.91 -10.97 22.27
N PHE A 633 -6.13 -12.03 22.50
CA PHE A 633 -4.76 -11.97 22.98
C PHE A 633 -3.87 -12.71 21.98
N THR A 634 -3.04 -11.96 21.24
CA THR A 634 -2.29 -12.52 20.11
C THR A 634 -0.84 -12.07 20.12
N GLN A 635 0.01 -12.81 19.43
CA GLN A 635 1.35 -12.32 19.09
C GLN A 635 1.55 -12.28 17.58
N SER A 636 2.26 -11.25 17.12
CA SER A 636 2.61 -11.03 15.72
C SER A 636 4.03 -10.46 15.60
N ILE A 637 4.58 -10.50 14.40
CA ILE A 637 5.93 -9.99 14.13
C ILE A 637 5.92 -8.97 13.00
N ALA A 638 7.01 -8.19 12.90
CA ALA A 638 7.36 -7.45 11.69
C ALA A 638 8.83 -7.72 11.36
N ARG A 639 9.11 -8.09 10.11
CA ARG A 639 10.47 -8.41 9.66
C ARG A 639 11.15 -7.16 9.13
N PRO A 640 12.47 -6.95 9.39
CA PRO A 640 13.23 -5.91 8.72
C PRO A 640 13.22 -6.11 7.21
N SER A 641 13.44 -5.07 6.43
CA SER A 641 13.56 -5.21 4.98
C SER A 641 14.84 -5.97 4.61
N TYR A 642 14.93 -6.44 3.36
CA TYR A 642 16.15 -7.11 2.91
C TYR A 642 17.32 -6.14 2.86
N TYR A 643 17.06 -4.93 2.36
CA TYR A 643 18.05 -3.87 2.24
C TYR A 643 18.70 -3.53 3.59
N ASP A 644 17.90 -3.45 4.66
CA ASP A 644 18.36 -3.11 6.01
C ASP A 644 19.30 -4.19 6.60
N LEU A 645 19.08 -5.46 6.21
CA LEU A 645 19.86 -6.61 6.69
C LEU A 645 21.16 -6.82 5.90
N VAL A 646 21.22 -6.31 4.68
CA VAL A 646 22.43 -6.47 3.85
C VAL A 646 23.56 -5.65 4.46
N PRO A 647 24.73 -6.22 4.71
CA PRO A 647 25.86 -5.49 5.30
C PRO A 647 26.55 -4.61 4.25
N TYR A 648 25.86 -3.63 3.72
CA TYR A 648 26.46 -2.63 2.87
C TYR A 648 27.15 -1.56 3.70
N GLU A 649 28.16 -0.95 3.11
CA GLU A 649 28.83 0.21 3.66
C GLU A 649 28.96 1.25 2.53
N TYR A 650 28.42 2.42 2.79
CA TYR A 650 28.54 3.58 1.93
C TYR A 650 29.19 4.71 2.73
N SER A 651 30.27 5.28 2.25
CA SER A 651 30.92 6.44 2.83
C SER A 651 31.17 7.51 1.78
N ASN A 652 30.87 8.75 2.13
CA ASN A 652 31.18 9.94 1.35
C ASN A 652 32.08 10.83 2.19
N SER A 653 33.36 10.87 1.82
CA SER A 653 34.37 11.64 2.56
C SER A 653 34.22 13.15 2.37
N ASP A 654 33.69 13.59 1.22
CA ASP A 654 33.50 15.01 0.89
C ASP A 654 32.39 15.66 1.73
N ASP A 655 31.30 14.92 1.94
CA ASP A 655 30.14 15.36 2.72
C ASP A 655 30.13 14.76 4.15
N GLN A 656 31.13 13.91 4.49
CA GLN A 656 31.27 13.19 5.77
C GLN A 656 30.03 12.36 6.14
N GLU A 657 29.43 11.69 5.15
CA GLU A 657 28.26 10.81 5.33
C GLU A 657 28.70 9.33 5.39
N LEU A 658 28.04 8.56 6.23
CA LEU A 658 28.22 7.11 6.36
C LEU A 658 26.87 6.41 6.52
N ALA A 659 26.52 5.52 5.59
CA ALA A 659 25.38 4.66 5.71
C ALA A 659 25.78 3.19 5.82
N LEU A 660 25.25 2.51 6.83
CA LEU A 660 25.58 1.12 7.13
C LEU A 660 24.33 0.24 7.17
N GLY A 661 24.38 -0.90 6.47
CA GLY A 661 23.42 -1.96 6.71
C GLY A 661 23.62 -2.61 8.09
N ASN A 662 22.60 -3.29 8.60
CA ASN A 662 22.66 -3.94 9.92
C ASN A 662 22.23 -5.41 9.87
N PRO A 663 23.16 -6.35 9.64
CA PRO A 663 22.87 -7.77 9.59
C PRO A 663 22.36 -8.37 10.91
N ASP A 664 22.54 -7.68 12.03
CA ASP A 664 22.14 -8.12 13.37
C ASP A 664 20.69 -7.72 13.72
N LEU A 665 19.97 -7.07 12.80
CA LEU A 665 18.57 -6.71 13.02
C LEU A 665 17.71 -7.95 13.29
N LYS A 666 16.88 -7.82 14.31
CA LYS A 666 15.88 -8.81 14.71
C LYS A 666 14.50 -8.39 14.23
N SER A 667 13.64 -9.39 13.99
CA SER A 667 12.23 -9.08 13.80
C SER A 667 11.62 -8.47 15.06
N SER A 668 10.82 -7.42 14.90
CA SER A 668 10.00 -6.88 15.98
C SER A 668 8.96 -7.92 16.39
N LEU A 669 8.74 -8.10 17.70
CA LEU A 669 7.74 -9.01 18.28
C LEU A 669 6.72 -8.21 19.08
N SER A 670 5.44 -8.26 18.67
CA SER A 670 4.34 -7.60 19.35
C SER A 670 3.49 -8.59 20.13
N THR A 671 3.13 -8.21 21.36
CA THR A 671 2.07 -8.85 22.13
C THR A 671 0.87 -7.93 22.15
N ASN A 672 -0.24 -8.39 21.59
CA ASN A 672 -1.42 -7.60 21.33
C ASN A 672 -2.58 -8.01 22.24
N PHE A 673 -3.31 -7.02 22.73
CA PHE A 673 -4.61 -7.16 23.38
C PHE A 673 -5.63 -6.33 22.62
N ASP A 674 -6.75 -6.95 22.22
CA ASP A 674 -7.82 -6.31 21.48
C ASP A 674 -9.16 -6.59 22.16
N PHE A 675 -10.00 -5.57 22.25
CA PHE A 675 -11.40 -5.65 22.61
C PHE A 675 -12.22 -4.96 21.54
N MET A 676 -13.28 -5.61 21.02
CA MET A 676 -14.20 -5.05 20.05
C MET A 676 -15.64 -5.37 20.44
N GLY A 677 -16.50 -4.36 20.41
CA GLY A 677 -17.95 -4.50 20.51
C GLY A 677 -18.62 -4.02 19.23
N GLU A 678 -19.54 -4.81 18.70
CA GLU A 678 -20.26 -4.52 17.47
C GLU A 678 -21.76 -4.71 17.69
N TRP A 679 -22.52 -3.63 17.52
CA TRP A 679 -23.97 -3.64 17.64
C TRP A 679 -24.61 -3.43 16.27
N TYR A 680 -25.22 -4.50 15.75
CA TYR A 680 -25.94 -4.56 14.49
C TYR A 680 -27.41 -4.28 14.70
N PHE A 681 -27.92 -3.14 14.29
CA PHE A 681 -29.31 -2.74 14.50
C PHE A 681 -29.98 -2.24 13.22
N GLY A 682 -31.31 -2.45 13.06
CA GLY A 682 -32.07 -1.88 11.95
C GLY A 682 -31.59 -2.26 10.54
N GLY A 683 -31.05 -3.44 10.33
CA GLY A 683 -30.69 -4.07 9.04
C GLY A 683 -29.40 -3.59 8.39
N LEU A 684 -29.17 -2.29 8.23
CA LEU A 684 -27.97 -1.71 7.61
C LEU A 684 -27.13 -0.89 8.59
N SER A 685 -27.44 -0.94 9.86
CA SER A 685 -26.80 -0.10 10.86
C SER A 685 -25.84 -0.90 11.73
N LEU A 686 -24.68 -0.31 11.98
CA LEU A 686 -23.63 -0.84 12.83
C LEU A 686 -23.09 0.30 13.69
N LEU A 687 -22.94 0.06 14.98
CA LEU A 687 -22.10 0.82 15.88
C LEU A 687 -21.01 -0.11 16.40
N SER A 688 -19.75 0.23 16.15
CA SER A 688 -18.60 -0.51 16.65
C SER A 688 -17.74 0.34 17.57
N PHE A 689 -17.17 -0.30 18.58
CA PHE A 689 -16.18 0.28 19.47
C PHE A 689 -15.06 -0.74 19.67
N GLY A 690 -13.82 -0.33 19.46
CA GLY A 690 -12.62 -1.12 19.67
C GLY A 690 -11.65 -0.42 20.61
N TYR A 691 -10.96 -1.19 21.43
CA TYR A 691 -9.75 -0.80 22.16
C TYR A 691 -8.63 -1.78 21.83
N PHE A 692 -7.42 -1.27 21.60
CA PHE A 692 -6.27 -2.11 21.36
C PHE A 692 -5.05 -1.62 22.13
N SER A 693 -4.17 -2.56 22.48
CA SER A 693 -2.89 -2.31 23.13
C SER A 693 -1.85 -3.27 22.56
N LYS A 694 -0.68 -2.76 22.23
CA LYS A 694 0.43 -3.51 21.64
C LYS A 694 1.71 -3.20 22.41
N ASP A 695 2.37 -4.24 22.90
CA ASP A 695 3.71 -4.19 23.47
C ASP A 695 4.70 -4.75 22.45
N ILE A 696 5.53 -3.89 21.85
CA ILE A 696 6.46 -4.22 20.77
C ILE A 696 7.88 -4.26 21.33
N LYS A 697 8.55 -5.40 21.17
CA LYS A 697 9.97 -5.59 21.49
C LYS A 697 10.79 -5.55 20.21
N ASP A 698 12.05 -5.16 20.34
CA ASP A 698 13.00 -5.10 19.22
C ASP A 698 12.41 -4.31 18.00
N TRP A 699 11.67 -3.21 18.26
CA TRP A 699 11.14 -2.37 17.19
C TRP A 699 12.28 -1.72 16.40
N ILE A 700 12.07 -1.47 15.11
CA ILE A 700 13.12 -1.00 14.21
C ILE A 700 12.94 0.48 13.97
N TYR A 701 14.03 1.26 14.08
CA TYR A 701 14.05 2.70 13.82
C TYR A 701 15.33 3.10 13.10
N GLN A 702 15.26 4.20 12.36
CA GLN A 702 16.41 4.86 11.76
C GLN A 702 17.19 5.59 12.86
N TYR A 703 18.47 5.27 12.95
CA TYR A 703 19.42 5.98 13.81
C TYR A 703 20.28 6.88 12.95
N THR A 704 20.32 8.16 13.28
CA THR A 704 21.22 9.15 12.66
C THR A 704 22.02 9.85 13.73
N THR A 705 23.32 10.08 13.53
CA THR A 705 24.19 10.85 14.44
C THR A 705 25.26 11.56 13.66
N ASN A 706 25.48 12.86 13.98
CA ASN A 706 26.40 13.76 13.29
C ASN A 706 27.81 13.80 13.89
N ASN A 707 28.18 12.91 14.80
CA ASN A 707 29.50 12.89 15.46
C ASN A 707 30.11 11.47 15.49
N TYR A 708 29.98 10.73 14.43
CA TYR A 708 30.56 9.40 14.33
C TYR A 708 32.04 9.47 13.92
N THR A 709 32.90 8.65 14.54
CA THR A 709 34.29 8.49 14.12
C THR A 709 34.40 7.33 13.15
N TYR A 710 34.68 7.58 11.89
CA TYR A 710 34.88 6.57 10.87
C TYR A 710 36.29 6.66 10.29
N ALA A 711 36.99 5.51 10.12
CA ALA A 711 38.37 5.41 9.62
C ALA A 711 39.38 6.35 10.34
N GLY A 712 39.09 6.75 11.60
CA GLY A 712 39.91 7.67 12.40
C GLY A 712 39.66 9.16 12.14
N VAL A 713 38.63 9.49 11.36
CA VAL A 713 38.12 10.86 11.14
C VAL A 713 36.84 11.06 11.94
N ASP A 714 36.78 12.14 12.72
CA ASP A 714 35.61 12.50 13.50
C ASP A 714 34.68 13.38 12.68
N GLY A 715 33.36 13.34 13.00
CA GLY A 715 32.36 14.25 12.42
C GLY A 715 31.51 13.65 11.27
N TYR A 716 31.62 12.34 11.03
CA TYR A 716 30.72 11.69 10.08
C TYR A 716 29.30 11.67 10.58
N GLU A 717 28.35 11.94 9.70
CA GLU A 717 26.94 11.61 9.88
C GLU A 717 26.73 10.12 9.59
N LEU A 718 26.44 9.34 10.65
CA LEU A 718 26.10 7.92 10.49
C LEU A 718 24.61 7.76 10.39
N SER A 719 24.16 7.03 9.39
CA SER A 719 22.78 6.56 9.21
C SER A 719 22.72 5.03 9.21
N GLN A 720 21.93 4.44 10.14
CA GLN A 720 21.81 3.00 10.29
C GLN A 720 20.47 2.62 10.92
N LEU A 721 19.82 1.54 10.46
CA LEU A 721 18.68 0.96 11.15
C LEU A 721 19.10 0.12 12.36
N ARG A 722 18.39 0.28 13.47
CA ARG A 722 18.66 -0.39 14.75
C ARG A 722 17.38 -0.93 15.39
N ASN A 723 17.54 -1.90 16.30
CA ASN A 723 16.44 -2.35 17.15
C ASN A 723 16.42 -1.53 18.45
N GLY A 724 15.27 -0.91 18.75
CA GLY A 724 14.96 -0.34 20.04
C GLY A 724 14.50 -1.41 21.05
N GLU A 725 14.55 -1.09 22.36
CA GLU A 725 14.24 -2.07 23.41
C GLU A 725 12.73 -2.38 23.46
N LYS A 726 11.90 -1.37 23.63
CA LYS A 726 10.46 -1.51 23.79
C LYS A 726 9.72 -0.28 23.26
N ALA A 727 8.61 -0.55 22.56
CA ALA A 727 7.60 0.45 22.25
C ALA A 727 6.22 -0.04 22.72
N THR A 728 5.36 0.90 23.09
CA THR A 728 3.95 0.62 23.42
C THR A 728 3.06 1.41 22.48
N VAL A 729 1.99 0.79 22.02
CA VAL A 729 0.97 1.43 21.19
C VAL A 729 -0.38 1.13 21.81
N THR A 730 -1.17 2.16 22.06
CA THR A 730 -2.54 2.04 22.59
C THR A 730 -3.49 2.90 21.77
N GLY A 731 -4.73 2.47 21.66
CA GLY A 731 -5.69 3.27 20.93
C GLY A 731 -7.12 2.75 21.05
N PHE A 732 -8.02 3.53 20.48
CA PHE A 732 -9.41 3.14 20.37
C PHE A 732 -9.96 3.50 18.99
N GLU A 733 -10.99 2.77 18.58
CA GLU A 733 -11.69 2.96 17.32
C GLU A 733 -13.21 3.01 17.57
N VAL A 734 -13.87 3.92 16.87
CA VAL A 734 -15.33 4.01 16.85
C VAL A 734 -15.79 4.00 15.41
N GLY A 735 -16.71 3.12 15.06
CA GLY A 735 -17.34 3.07 13.75
C GLY A 735 -18.83 3.22 13.87
N PHE A 736 -19.44 4.03 13.02
CA PHE A 736 -20.88 4.19 12.95
C PHE A 736 -21.35 4.21 11.51
N GLN A 737 -22.27 3.32 11.20
CA GLN A 737 -22.93 3.24 9.90
C GLN A 737 -24.43 3.15 10.12
N THR A 738 -25.21 3.93 9.38
CA THR A 738 -26.66 3.84 9.46
C THR A 738 -27.35 4.33 8.21
N LYS A 739 -28.52 3.76 7.92
CA LYS A 739 -29.44 4.27 6.90
C LYS A 739 -30.50 5.13 7.57
N PHE A 740 -30.72 6.33 7.07
CA PHE A 740 -31.74 7.25 7.54
C PHE A 740 -32.49 7.92 6.39
N LEU A 741 -33.67 8.49 6.67
CA LEU A 741 -34.51 9.15 5.68
C LEU A 741 -34.68 8.34 4.38
N LYS A 742 -34.86 7.01 4.49
CA LYS A 742 -35.12 6.05 3.39
C LYS A 742 -33.96 5.91 2.35
N ASN A 743 -33.34 7.02 1.92
CA ASN A 743 -32.42 7.07 0.79
C ASN A 743 -30.99 7.49 1.17
N PHE A 744 -30.77 7.88 2.42
CA PHE A 744 -29.45 8.33 2.86
C PHE A 744 -28.76 7.24 3.68
N THR A 745 -27.48 7.07 3.43
CA THR A 745 -26.58 6.23 4.22
C THR A 745 -25.45 7.10 4.73
N PHE A 746 -25.25 7.11 6.03
CA PHE A 746 -24.08 7.72 6.67
C PHE A 746 -23.14 6.62 7.12
N MET A 747 -21.85 6.83 6.89
CA MET A 747 -20.75 5.99 7.37
C MET A 747 -19.69 6.92 7.94
N GLY A 748 -19.24 6.65 9.15
CA GLY A 748 -18.17 7.41 9.78
C GLY A 748 -17.36 6.50 10.69
N ASN A 749 -16.07 6.75 10.79
CA ASN A 749 -15.20 6.13 11.76
C ASN A 749 -14.16 7.12 12.26
N TYR A 750 -13.68 6.86 13.46
CA TYR A 750 -12.60 7.59 14.10
C TYR A 750 -11.69 6.60 14.83
N THR A 751 -10.41 6.79 14.69
CA THR A 751 -9.38 6.02 15.39
C THR A 751 -8.40 7.01 16.00
N SER A 752 -8.11 6.81 17.29
CA SER A 752 -7.04 7.52 17.99
C SER A 752 -6.01 6.51 18.48
N THR A 753 -4.75 6.81 18.24
CA THR A 753 -3.61 5.95 18.55
C THR A 753 -2.55 6.79 19.25
N ASP A 754 -1.97 6.26 20.29
CA ASP A 754 -0.85 6.84 21.03
C ASP A 754 0.27 5.83 21.10
N SER A 755 1.51 6.24 20.83
CA SER A 755 2.68 5.39 20.98
C SER A 755 3.77 6.08 21.77
N SER A 756 4.56 5.27 22.44
CA SER A 756 5.68 5.73 23.24
C SER A 756 6.82 4.74 23.17
N THR A 757 8.03 5.27 23.03
CA THR A 757 9.27 4.51 23.04
C THR A 757 10.13 5.01 24.19
N ASN A 758 10.94 4.13 24.77
CA ASN A 758 11.84 4.49 25.86
C ASN A 758 13.29 4.51 25.36
N ASN A 759 14.03 5.54 25.77
CA ASN A 759 15.47 5.66 25.60
C ASN A 759 15.96 5.48 24.16
N VAL A 760 15.37 6.23 23.24
CA VAL A 760 15.85 6.29 21.85
C VAL A 760 16.86 7.43 21.77
N GLU A 761 18.13 7.08 21.66
CA GLU A 761 19.27 8.04 21.57
C GLU A 761 19.28 9.12 22.68
N GLY A 762 18.87 8.71 23.90
CA GLY A 762 18.79 9.62 25.05
C GLY A 762 17.52 10.47 25.09
N ARG A 763 16.60 10.27 24.18
CA ARG A 763 15.27 10.88 24.14
C ARG A 763 14.24 9.88 24.69
N ASP A 764 13.38 10.32 25.57
CA ASP A 764 12.28 9.54 26.12
C ASP A 764 10.95 10.00 25.52
N ASP A 765 10.01 9.07 25.46
CA ASP A 765 8.62 9.34 25.03
C ASP A 765 8.50 9.83 23.57
N VAL A 766 9.33 9.29 22.70
CA VAL A 766 9.27 9.56 21.25
C VAL A 766 8.22 8.66 20.61
N PRO A 767 7.32 9.18 19.74
CA PRO A 767 6.37 8.34 19.01
C PRO A 767 7.09 7.41 18.03
N LEU A 768 6.44 6.31 17.66
CA LEU A 768 6.92 5.44 16.58
C LEU A 768 6.88 6.18 15.24
N THR A 769 7.93 5.99 14.44
CA THR A 769 7.96 6.54 13.08
C THR A 769 6.82 5.98 12.22
N GLY A 770 6.20 6.85 11.42
CA GLY A 770 5.04 6.54 10.59
C GLY A 770 3.73 6.39 11.35
N GLN A 771 3.70 6.61 12.67
CA GLN A 771 2.48 6.54 13.46
C GLN A 771 1.64 7.81 13.29
N VAL A 772 0.36 7.60 12.98
CA VAL A 772 -0.67 8.64 12.89
C VAL A 772 -1.54 8.60 14.15
N ASP A 773 -1.63 9.71 14.87
CA ASP A 773 -2.37 9.79 16.14
C ASP A 773 -3.88 9.73 15.92
N ASP A 774 -4.39 10.52 15.01
CA ASP A 774 -5.83 10.68 14.77
C ASP A 774 -6.19 10.45 13.31
N MET A 775 -7.14 9.55 13.06
CA MET A 775 -7.68 9.27 11.74
C MET A 775 -9.20 9.28 11.78
N TYR A 776 -9.85 9.91 10.79
CA TYR A 776 -11.29 9.74 10.62
C TYR A 776 -11.72 9.73 9.16
N ASN A 777 -12.76 8.95 8.90
CA ASN A 777 -13.42 8.90 7.61
C ASN A 777 -14.90 9.24 7.80
N LEU A 778 -15.42 10.11 6.96
CA LEU A 778 -16.83 10.47 6.94
C LEU A 778 -17.38 10.32 5.53
N SER A 779 -18.53 9.69 5.37
CA SER A 779 -19.16 9.49 4.08
C SER A 779 -20.67 9.63 4.18
N LEU A 780 -21.24 10.43 3.29
CA LEU A 780 -22.68 10.58 3.15
C LEU A 780 -23.07 10.20 1.73
N ALA A 781 -23.93 9.17 1.62
CA ALA A 781 -24.44 8.69 0.35
C ALA A 781 -25.95 8.89 0.26
N PHE A 782 -26.41 9.32 -0.92
CA PHE A 782 -27.82 9.32 -1.33
C PHE A 782 -28.01 8.30 -2.44
N GLU A 783 -28.95 7.38 -2.28
CA GLU A 783 -29.27 6.36 -3.29
C GLU A 783 -30.78 6.24 -3.50
N ASN A 784 -31.21 6.26 -4.75
CA ASN A 784 -32.55 5.87 -5.17
C ASN A 784 -32.47 4.98 -6.44
N LYS A 785 -33.61 4.64 -7.06
CA LYS A 785 -33.66 3.76 -8.24
C LYS A 785 -32.76 4.21 -9.40
N LYS A 786 -32.53 5.53 -9.57
CA LYS A 786 -31.80 6.10 -10.72
C LYS A 786 -30.50 6.80 -10.33
N PHE A 787 -30.46 7.44 -9.18
CA PHE A 787 -29.34 8.27 -8.74
C PHE A 787 -28.62 7.64 -7.56
N PHE A 788 -27.33 7.70 -7.62
CA PHE A 788 -26.43 7.53 -6.50
C PHE A 788 -25.46 8.72 -6.45
N VAL A 789 -25.29 9.32 -5.27
CA VAL A 789 -24.29 10.38 -5.04
C VAL A 789 -23.67 10.13 -3.67
N ARG A 790 -22.35 10.24 -3.57
CA ARG A 790 -21.62 10.15 -2.30
C ARG A 790 -20.56 11.25 -2.22
N ALA A 791 -20.48 11.89 -1.08
CA ALA A 791 -19.35 12.71 -0.66
C ALA A 791 -18.61 11.97 0.45
N SER A 792 -17.27 11.96 0.38
CA SER A 792 -16.40 11.28 1.33
C SER A 792 -15.28 12.21 1.76
N MET A 793 -14.98 12.24 3.05
CA MET A 793 -13.86 12.97 3.65
C MET A 793 -12.98 11.98 4.38
N ASN A 794 -11.67 12.09 4.17
CA ASN A 794 -10.65 11.31 4.85
C ASN A 794 -9.66 12.27 5.50
N TYR A 795 -9.36 12.06 6.77
CA TYR A 795 -8.39 12.83 7.55
C TYR A 795 -7.39 11.89 8.21
N ALA A 796 -6.14 12.30 8.22
CA ALA A 796 -5.06 11.73 9.01
C ALA A 796 -4.24 12.86 9.62
N SER A 797 -3.91 12.79 10.92
CA SER A 797 -3.03 13.75 11.58
C SER A 797 -1.59 13.60 11.08
N GLU A 798 -0.75 14.51 11.49
CA GLU A 798 0.71 14.42 11.27
C GLU A 798 1.30 13.14 11.87
N ALA A 799 2.45 12.72 11.34
CA ALA A 799 3.20 11.58 11.82
C ALA A 799 4.70 11.88 11.79
N LEU A 800 5.44 11.44 12.81
CA LEU A 800 6.91 11.45 12.77
C LEU A 800 7.35 10.50 11.63
N ASP A 801 8.01 11.02 10.60
CA ASP A 801 8.48 10.26 9.45
C ASP A 801 9.92 9.75 9.68
N GLU A 802 10.80 10.63 10.11
CA GLU A 802 12.19 10.31 10.42
C GLU A 802 12.62 10.95 11.72
N LEU A 803 13.28 10.15 12.55
CA LEU A 803 13.83 10.57 13.83
C LEU A 803 15.31 10.91 13.66
N SER A 804 15.69 12.14 13.99
CA SER A 804 17.09 12.59 14.00
C SER A 804 17.66 12.66 15.41
N GLY A 805 18.94 12.98 15.52
CA GLY A 805 19.62 13.18 16.80
C GLY A 805 19.09 14.33 17.62
N ASP A 806 18.52 15.34 16.97
CA ASP A 806 17.91 16.53 17.57
C ASP A 806 16.45 16.70 17.11
N ALA A 807 15.59 17.18 18.01
CA ALA A 807 14.18 17.44 17.71
C ALA A 807 13.96 18.54 16.66
N PHE A 808 14.94 19.39 16.42
CA PHE A 808 14.91 20.40 15.35
C PHE A 808 14.98 19.75 13.97
N GLU A 809 15.72 18.67 13.84
CA GLU A 809 15.97 17.93 12.59
C GLU A 809 14.90 16.87 12.31
N ASP A 810 14.05 16.50 13.30
CA ASP A 810 13.00 15.52 13.10
C ASP A 810 12.11 15.88 11.90
N ARG A 811 11.89 14.90 10.99
CA ARG A 811 11.00 15.07 9.85
C ARG A 811 9.61 14.55 10.17
N TYR A 812 8.61 15.35 9.87
CA TYR A 812 7.21 15.00 10.05
C TYR A 812 6.48 15.01 8.71
N TYR A 813 5.66 13.97 8.47
CA TYR A 813 4.63 13.98 7.44
C TYR A 813 3.42 14.75 7.97
N ASP A 814 2.99 15.78 7.26
CA ASP A 814 1.97 16.72 7.73
C ASP A 814 0.55 16.12 7.66
N GLU A 815 -0.38 16.75 8.37
CA GLU A 815 -1.79 16.34 8.36
C GLU A 815 -2.40 16.38 6.95
N GLN A 816 -3.35 15.50 6.70
CA GLN A 816 -3.99 15.38 5.40
C GLN A 816 -5.50 15.38 5.50
N THR A 817 -6.15 16.14 4.61
CA THR A 817 -7.61 16.17 4.48
C THR A 817 -8.02 16.05 3.02
N PHE A 818 -8.50 14.88 2.61
CA PHE A 818 -9.03 14.64 1.27
C PHE A 818 -10.56 14.71 1.26
N LEU A 819 -11.11 15.40 0.26
CA LEU A 819 -12.54 15.41 -0.03
C LEU A 819 -12.77 14.88 -1.44
N ASP A 820 -13.60 13.83 -1.56
CA ASP A 820 -13.95 13.19 -2.82
C ASP A 820 -15.47 13.20 -3.01
N ILE A 821 -15.92 13.28 -4.26
CA ILE A 821 -17.33 13.18 -4.65
C ILE A 821 -17.51 12.18 -5.78
N ASN A 822 -18.53 11.34 -5.69
CA ASN A 822 -18.91 10.37 -6.71
C ASN A 822 -20.40 10.48 -7.02
N ALA A 823 -20.75 10.40 -8.27
CA ALA A 823 -22.14 10.39 -8.74
C ALA A 823 -22.33 9.33 -9.84
N ASN A 824 -23.47 8.64 -9.79
CA ASN A 824 -23.87 7.68 -10.81
C ASN A 824 -25.35 7.88 -11.16
N TYR A 825 -25.68 7.83 -12.44
CA TYR A 825 -27.03 7.91 -12.96
C TYR A 825 -27.34 6.73 -13.87
N LYS A 826 -28.35 5.92 -13.52
CA LYS A 826 -28.82 4.81 -14.36
C LYS A 826 -29.67 5.36 -15.53
N LEU A 827 -29.16 5.17 -16.73
CA LEU A 827 -29.89 5.46 -17.99
C LEU A 827 -30.99 4.43 -18.20
N ASP A 828 -30.65 3.15 -17.99
CA ASP A 828 -31.57 2.02 -17.95
C ASP A 828 -31.08 0.95 -16.91
N ASP A 829 -31.60 -0.25 -16.95
CA ASP A 829 -31.25 -1.30 -15.99
C ASP A 829 -29.81 -1.79 -16.11
N ASN A 830 -29.21 -1.64 -17.30
CA ASN A 830 -27.87 -2.15 -17.62
C ASN A 830 -26.84 -1.04 -17.82
N LEU A 831 -27.25 0.15 -18.25
CA LEU A 831 -26.35 1.24 -18.62
C LEU A 831 -26.41 2.39 -17.63
N SER A 832 -25.27 2.82 -17.15
CA SER A 832 -25.13 3.99 -16.28
C SER A 832 -24.05 4.96 -16.75
N ILE A 833 -24.23 6.24 -16.45
CA ILE A 833 -23.21 7.27 -16.54
C ILE A 833 -22.73 7.63 -15.14
N PHE A 834 -21.45 7.81 -14.97
CA PHE A 834 -20.88 8.23 -13.68
C PHE A 834 -19.94 9.41 -13.84
N ALA A 835 -19.73 10.13 -12.74
CA ALA A 835 -18.75 11.19 -12.61
C ALA A 835 -18.08 11.12 -11.25
N GLU A 836 -16.81 11.44 -11.19
CA GLU A 836 -15.98 11.44 -10.00
C GLU A 836 -15.11 12.69 -9.93
N GLY A 837 -14.95 13.26 -8.76
CA GLY A 837 -13.97 14.28 -8.43
C GLY A 837 -13.18 13.83 -7.22
N LYS A 838 -11.83 13.79 -7.32
CA LYS A 838 -10.90 13.42 -6.26
C LYS A 838 -10.07 14.61 -5.82
N ASN A 839 -9.70 14.63 -4.55
CA ASN A 839 -8.86 15.66 -3.94
C ASN A 839 -9.40 17.06 -4.19
N LEU A 840 -10.72 17.28 -3.93
CA LEU A 840 -11.37 18.59 -4.12
C LEU A 840 -10.81 19.69 -3.21
N THR A 841 -10.12 19.32 -2.14
CA THR A 841 -9.40 20.21 -1.22
C THR A 841 -8.06 20.69 -1.78
N ASN A 842 -7.58 20.07 -2.88
CA ASN A 842 -6.22 20.25 -3.37
C ASN A 842 -5.17 20.05 -2.27
N GLN A 843 -5.35 19.00 -1.47
CA GLN A 843 -4.43 18.63 -0.38
C GLN A 843 -3.05 18.32 -0.97
N PRO A 844 -1.98 19.00 -0.53
CA PRO A 844 -0.62 18.67 -0.92
C PRO A 844 -0.07 17.47 -0.15
N LEU A 845 0.97 16.85 -0.69
CA LEU A 845 1.95 16.12 0.09
C LEU A 845 2.83 17.15 0.77
N ARG A 846 2.98 17.10 2.10
CA ARG A 846 3.83 18.04 2.82
C ARG A 846 4.62 17.33 3.91
N TYR A 847 5.90 17.69 4.00
CA TYR A 847 6.76 17.38 5.13
C TYR A 847 7.24 18.69 5.78
N TYR A 848 7.49 18.65 7.09
CA TYR A 848 8.08 19.76 7.82
C TYR A 848 9.18 19.27 8.75
N GLN A 849 10.10 20.18 9.14
CA GLN A 849 11.23 19.91 10.00
C GLN A 849 11.02 20.50 11.38
N GLY A 850 10.96 19.66 12.41
CA GLY A 850 10.84 19.99 13.83
C GLY A 850 9.53 20.64 14.22
N ILE A 851 9.10 21.68 13.54
CA ILE A 851 7.81 22.36 13.79
C ILE A 851 7.02 22.55 12.49
N SER A 852 5.70 22.46 12.57
CA SER A 852 4.80 22.50 11.40
C SER A 852 4.94 23.76 10.52
N ALA A 853 5.43 24.87 11.07
CA ALA A 853 5.69 26.08 10.29
C ALA A 853 6.89 25.95 9.32
N ARG A 854 7.86 25.06 9.55
CA ARG A 854 9.05 24.90 8.72
C ARG A 854 8.81 23.86 7.64
N THR A 855 8.36 24.27 6.48
CA THR A 855 8.22 23.35 5.33
C THR A 855 9.59 22.78 4.97
N MET A 856 9.67 21.45 4.90
CA MET A 856 10.78 20.69 4.31
C MET A 856 10.46 20.32 2.87
N GLN A 857 9.25 19.87 2.61
CA GLN A 857 8.76 19.58 1.25
C GLN A 857 7.29 19.93 1.16
N ILE A 858 6.86 20.50 0.04
CA ILE A 858 5.45 20.62 -0.31
C ILE A 858 5.25 20.33 -1.79
N GLU A 859 4.31 19.44 -2.10
CA GLU A 859 4.06 18.98 -3.46
C GLU A 859 2.55 18.95 -3.76
N TYR A 860 2.13 19.69 -4.79
CA TYR A 860 0.74 19.78 -5.23
C TYR A 860 0.50 18.98 -6.51
N TYR A 861 -0.46 18.06 -6.44
CA TYR A 861 -0.92 17.23 -7.57
C TYR A 861 -2.20 17.74 -8.20
N ASN A 862 -2.87 18.73 -7.55
CA ASN A 862 -4.16 19.28 -7.95
C ASN A 862 -5.32 18.27 -7.84
N LEU A 863 -6.55 18.76 -8.09
CA LEU A 863 -7.73 17.90 -8.14
C LEU A 863 -7.76 17.07 -9.44
N SER A 864 -8.43 15.92 -9.42
CA SER A 864 -8.69 15.14 -10.63
C SER A 864 -10.17 14.85 -10.80
N TRP A 865 -10.62 14.68 -12.05
CA TRP A 865 -12.01 14.34 -12.37
C TRP A 865 -12.09 13.28 -13.46
N THR A 866 -13.15 12.47 -13.41
CA THR A 866 -13.42 11.39 -14.37
C THR A 866 -14.92 11.35 -14.69
N VAL A 867 -15.28 11.13 -15.94
CA VAL A 867 -16.65 10.86 -16.40
C VAL A 867 -16.65 9.63 -17.28
N GLY A 868 -17.62 8.76 -17.11
CA GLY A 868 -17.64 7.50 -17.86
C GLY A 868 -19.01 6.87 -18.00
N LEU A 869 -19.01 5.80 -18.80
CA LEU A 869 -20.14 4.90 -19.00
C LEU A 869 -19.80 3.52 -18.42
N LYS A 870 -20.75 2.91 -17.76
CA LYS A 870 -20.65 1.55 -17.27
C LYS A 870 -21.85 0.76 -17.74
N TYR A 871 -21.57 -0.40 -18.32
CA TYR A 871 -22.58 -1.38 -18.75
C TYR A 871 -22.44 -2.65 -17.90
N ASP A 872 -23.51 -3.05 -17.23
CA ASP A 872 -23.58 -4.26 -16.42
C ASP A 872 -24.72 -5.15 -16.95
N PHE A 873 -24.40 -6.43 -17.29
CA PHE A 873 -25.35 -7.41 -17.85
C PHE A 873 -25.64 -8.50 -16.81
#